data_6aa677b8fbc72e0516922e5d0e4fd2d6
#
_entry.id   6aa677b8fbc72e0516922e5d0e4fd2d6
#
_cell.length_a   1.000
_cell.length_b   1.000
_cell.length_c   1.000
_cell.angle_alpha   90.00
_cell.angle_beta   90.00
_cell.angle_gamma   90.00
#
_symmetry.space_group_name_H-M   'P 1'
#
loop_
_entity.id
_entity.type
_entity.pdbx_description
1 polymer ?
#
loop_
_entity_poly.entity_id
_entity_poly.type
_entity_poly.pdbx_seq_one_letter_code
_entity_poly.pdbx_strand_id
1 'polypeptide(L)'
;MKQRYLHFFSFLFLSLQACVPTYSQEIYFFSDSNNPGYYDTGLAFKSGNSFIEQAGGSGDKIPTDATAFQGRNSLRLRWNSRSGGDWSALVIAPGFPFQDISNTDTLAFWAYAPNGLKQADWPNLFLEGAPGATKTRKYSLANYAPGLDAKVWTLIKIPTRVFFTDPNQTAINFKQIKAVIFGQNAADAQEHTLLIDEVRTYKASANSVLLIPEQFRAKGYDSHIELRWRNAGNLGGSAFRIYRSLDEGKTFSLIGQTGKDDSIYLDFVRPLGLNVKATYRISTTSGSGQESLPSATASTASFPMSDDQLLDMVQAYTLRYFWDFAHPQSGLIRERNTSGDIVTIGGTGFGVMAILVGIKRGFISREQGRDHLLKMLSFLEKADRFKGAFPHWMNGATGKTVPFSPRDDGGDLVETSFLFEGLLTAREYFSGAGTIEEQQLRDKITGLWEAIDWNWYRQYYQNFLYWHWSPNHQFAMNFPVRGWNEGMMVYLLAIASPTHGVPAGLYEKGWAGNSNYVNKNQYYSVLLPVGPPLGGPLFFAHYSFMGFDPRPVIDQYTNYFTQNRNHTLINRAYCMANPKGFKGYNENCWGLTASDDPVQGYLAHEPNAGPQDNGTIAPTAALGSFPYTPTESLAALKHFYREYGANLWGPMGFYDAFNPQLDWYADSYLAIDQGPIINMIENQRSGLLWQAFMSNQEILQALSKMGFSRDVSKVNSLSAVELQLVIHPNPVGNTLHLDFVQPSSETVKIDLADSAGRVVLRLLEPTRLSTGPQNKQFSLPVLPG
;
A
#
# COMPACT_ATOMS: atom_id res chain seq x y z
N MET A 1 -52.91 -20.12 40.41
CA MET A 1 -53.95 -19.39 41.10
C MET A 1 -53.53 -17.97 41.39
N LYS A 2 -54.33 -17.02 40.82
CA LYS A 2 -54.55 -15.61 41.24
C LYS A 2 -53.33 -14.80 41.70
N GLN A 3 -52.72 -13.94 40.84
CA GLN A 3 -53.01 -12.50 40.67
C GLN A 3 -53.28 -11.69 41.93
N ARG A 4 -52.44 -10.69 42.15
CA ARG A 4 -52.87 -9.35 42.62
C ARG A 4 -51.85 -8.29 42.16
N TYR A 5 -52.36 -7.31 41.42
CA TYR A 5 -51.75 -6.03 41.04
C TYR A 5 -51.69 -5.11 42.24
N LEU A 6 -50.59 -4.38 42.41
CA LEU A 6 -50.54 -3.19 43.25
C LEU A 6 -50.02 -2.02 42.42
N HIS A 7 -50.88 -1.04 42.16
CA HIS A 7 -50.55 0.23 41.55
C HIS A 7 -49.83 1.13 42.57
N PHE A 8 -48.65 1.61 42.24
CA PHE A 8 -48.02 2.74 42.92
C PHE A 8 -48.07 3.95 41.97
N PHE A 9 -48.82 4.98 42.38
CA PHE A 9 -48.77 6.32 41.79
C PHE A 9 -47.52 7.00 42.34
N SER A 10 -46.51 7.28 41.48
CA SER A 10 -45.42 8.22 41.81
C SER A 10 -45.70 9.55 41.13
N PHE A 11 -45.86 10.55 41.93
CA PHE A 11 -45.92 11.96 41.55
C PHE A 11 -44.59 12.35 40.93
N LEU A 12 -44.60 12.73 39.62
CA LEU A 12 -43.46 13.31 38.91
C LEU A 12 -43.42 14.81 39.22
N PHE A 13 -42.50 15.26 40.08
CA PHE A 13 -42.16 16.67 40.18
C PHE A 13 -41.37 17.08 38.94
N LEU A 14 -42.02 17.77 38.01
CA LEU A 14 -41.33 18.49 36.92
C LEU A 14 -40.67 19.74 37.54
N SER A 15 -39.36 19.68 37.81
CA SER A 15 -38.57 20.88 38.00
C SER A 15 -38.34 21.49 36.61
N LEU A 16 -39.05 22.59 36.29
CA LEU A 16 -38.66 23.49 35.22
C LEU A 16 -37.29 24.09 35.61
N GLN A 17 -36.20 23.50 35.17
CA GLN A 17 -34.93 24.23 35.04
C GLN A 17 -35.09 25.19 33.86
N ALA A 18 -35.25 26.45 34.15
CA ALA A 18 -35.08 27.50 33.17
C ALA A 18 -33.68 27.35 32.55
N CYS A 19 -33.60 26.92 31.30
CA CYS A 19 -32.39 27.03 30.51
C CYS A 19 -32.10 28.55 30.39
N VAL A 20 -31.22 29.03 31.24
CA VAL A 20 -30.58 30.34 31.01
C VAL A 20 -29.69 30.13 29.79
N PRO A 21 -29.89 30.85 28.67
CA PRO A 21 -28.97 30.72 27.57
C PRO A 21 -27.62 31.24 28.04
N THR A 22 -26.64 30.32 28.15
CA THR A 22 -25.26 30.72 28.29
C THR A 22 -24.84 31.39 27.02
N TYR A 23 -24.84 32.71 27.01
CA TYR A 23 -24.22 33.51 25.95
C TYR A 23 -22.74 33.07 25.89
N SER A 24 -22.34 32.54 24.74
CA SER A 24 -20.94 32.32 24.44
C SER A 24 -20.24 33.67 24.45
N GLN A 25 -19.22 33.83 25.28
CA GLN A 25 -18.47 35.09 25.36
C GLN A 25 -17.76 35.30 24.02
N GLU A 26 -18.23 36.25 23.22
CA GLU A 26 -17.56 36.70 21.99
C GLU A 26 -16.48 37.72 22.36
N ILE A 27 -15.29 37.58 21.80
CA ILE A 27 -14.15 38.46 22.04
C ILE A 27 -13.80 39.16 20.71
N TYR A 28 -14.07 40.46 20.63
CA TYR A 28 -13.87 41.24 19.43
C TYR A 28 -12.48 41.88 19.41
N PHE A 29 -11.83 41.78 18.25
CA PHE A 29 -10.64 42.54 17.88
C PHE A 29 -11.03 43.77 17.00
N PHE A 30 -12.11 43.66 16.23
CA PHE A 30 -12.73 44.73 15.49
C PHE A 30 -14.23 44.47 15.30
N SER A 31 -15.08 45.48 15.51
CA SER A 31 -16.49 45.44 15.17
C SER A 31 -16.96 46.74 14.48
N ASP A 32 -16.31 47.86 14.78
CA ASP A 32 -16.57 49.16 14.14
C ASP A 32 -15.46 50.15 14.51
N SER A 33 -15.34 51.26 13.80
CA SER A 33 -14.42 52.35 14.14
C SER A 33 -15.20 53.65 14.38
N ASN A 34 -14.79 54.39 15.39
CA ASN A 34 -15.31 55.73 15.62
C ASN A 34 -14.79 56.74 14.59
N ASN A 35 -13.68 56.46 13.94
CA ASN A 35 -13.09 57.28 12.92
C ASN A 35 -13.44 56.76 11.52
N PRO A 36 -14.08 57.55 10.65
CA PRO A 36 -14.47 57.10 9.33
C PRO A 36 -13.30 56.94 8.35
N GLY A 37 -12.06 57.36 8.68
CA GLY A 37 -10.90 57.29 7.80
C GLY A 37 -9.90 56.21 8.19
N TYR A 38 -9.90 55.78 9.45
CA TYR A 38 -8.94 54.77 9.96
C TYR A 38 -9.41 54.13 11.25
N TYR A 39 -8.82 52.99 11.56
CA TYR A 39 -9.05 52.28 12.82
C TYR A 39 -7.98 52.66 13.86
N ASP A 40 -8.39 53.25 14.98
CA ASP A 40 -7.50 53.86 15.98
C ASP A 40 -6.46 52.85 16.58
N THR A 41 -6.87 51.62 16.78
CA THR A 41 -6.00 50.57 17.33
C THR A 41 -5.46 49.59 16.28
N GLY A 42 -5.81 49.78 14.98
CA GLY A 42 -5.26 49.01 13.87
C GLY A 42 -3.95 49.60 13.37
N LEU A 43 -2.97 48.75 13.09
CA LEU A 43 -1.65 49.15 12.61
C LEU A 43 -1.29 48.40 11.31
N ALA A 44 -0.76 49.10 10.32
CA ALA A 44 -0.34 48.57 9.03
C ALA A 44 1.16 48.84 8.81
N PHE A 45 1.95 47.81 8.54
CA PHE A 45 3.39 47.90 8.33
C PHE A 45 3.78 47.32 6.99
N LYS A 46 4.77 47.93 6.35
CA LYS A 46 5.36 47.46 5.09
C LYS A 46 6.87 47.60 5.10
N SER A 47 7.53 46.73 4.35
CA SER A 47 8.97 46.79 4.17
C SER A 47 9.39 46.32 2.77
N GLY A 48 10.59 46.69 2.33
CA GLY A 48 11.12 46.33 1.02
C GLY A 48 10.19 46.78 -0.12
N ASN A 49 9.96 45.88 -1.07
CA ASN A 49 9.22 46.16 -2.31
C ASN A 49 7.71 45.94 -2.19
N SER A 50 7.25 45.46 -1.06
CA SER A 50 5.82 45.19 -0.82
C SER A 50 5.09 46.47 -0.34
N PHE A 51 3.79 46.47 -0.49
CA PHE A 51 2.94 47.58 -0.14
C PHE A 51 1.70 47.10 0.62
N ILE A 52 1.32 47.85 1.64
CA ILE A 52 -0.04 47.90 2.18
C ILE A 52 -0.43 49.37 2.38
N GLU A 53 -1.69 49.67 2.09
CA GLU A 53 -2.24 51.01 2.30
C GLU A 53 -2.24 51.38 3.79
N GLN A 54 -1.81 52.59 4.07
CA GLN A 54 -1.84 53.22 5.38
C GLN A 54 -2.68 54.48 5.33
N ALA A 55 -3.43 54.77 6.37
CA ALA A 55 -4.27 55.94 6.41
C ALA A 55 -3.44 57.24 6.45
N GLY A 56 -3.67 58.15 5.51
CA GLY A 56 -2.93 59.40 5.41
C GLY A 56 -3.16 60.29 6.63
N GLY A 57 -2.03 60.87 7.16
CA GLY A 57 -2.08 61.82 8.28
C GLY A 57 -2.17 61.23 9.67
N SER A 58 -2.29 59.92 9.82
CA SER A 58 -2.44 59.23 11.12
C SER A 58 -1.35 58.22 11.40
N GLY A 59 -0.24 58.24 10.63
CA GLY A 59 0.83 57.25 10.75
C GLY A 59 0.47 55.88 10.17
N ASP A 60 0.86 54.80 10.86
CA ASP A 60 0.75 53.42 10.39
C ASP A 60 -0.65 52.79 10.61
N LYS A 61 -1.73 53.58 10.54
CA LYS A 61 -3.09 53.10 10.80
C LYS A 61 -3.68 52.32 9.63
N ILE A 62 -4.56 51.32 9.93
CA ILE A 62 -5.34 50.63 8.92
C ILE A 62 -6.49 51.55 8.45
N PRO A 63 -6.63 51.81 7.12
CA PRO A 63 -7.77 52.57 6.59
C PRO A 63 -9.10 51.84 6.85
N THR A 64 -10.19 52.63 6.99
CA THR A 64 -11.55 52.12 7.00
C THR A 64 -12.25 52.39 5.67
N ASP A 65 -13.37 51.69 5.43
CA ASP A 65 -14.24 51.82 4.26
C ASP A 65 -15.70 51.86 4.72
N ALA A 66 -16.50 52.71 4.10
CA ALA A 66 -17.93 52.86 4.42
C ALA A 66 -18.79 51.64 4.02
N THR A 67 -18.25 50.74 3.20
CA THR A 67 -18.88 49.44 2.90
C THR A 67 -18.66 48.52 4.08
N ALA A 68 -19.65 48.33 4.93
CA ALA A 68 -19.59 47.50 6.12
C ALA A 68 -20.56 46.32 6.04
N PHE A 69 -20.23 45.19 6.69
CA PHE A 69 -21.20 44.14 6.94
C PHE A 69 -22.14 44.52 8.07
N GLN A 70 -21.59 45.06 9.13
CA GLN A 70 -22.34 45.59 10.28
C GLN A 70 -21.70 46.90 10.75
N GLY A 71 -22.48 47.75 11.41
CA GLY A 71 -21.97 49.02 11.90
C GLY A 71 -21.83 50.09 10.80
N ARG A 72 -20.81 50.97 10.95
CA ARG A 72 -20.59 52.15 10.09
C ARG A 72 -19.47 51.95 9.07
N ASN A 73 -18.51 51.09 9.36
CA ASN A 73 -17.35 50.92 8.52
C ASN A 73 -16.69 49.57 8.74
N SER A 74 -15.95 49.11 7.72
CA SER A 74 -15.08 47.94 7.77
C SER A 74 -13.61 48.35 7.70
N LEU A 75 -12.67 47.44 7.99
CA LEU A 75 -11.22 47.60 7.75
C LEU A 75 -10.94 47.41 6.26
N ARG A 76 -10.19 48.33 5.65
CA ARG A 76 -9.73 48.16 4.27
C ARG A 76 -8.26 47.76 4.20
N LEU A 77 -8.01 46.55 3.68
CA LEU A 77 -6.70 46.05 3.32
C LEU A 77 -6.51 46.15 1.82
N ARG A 78 -5.64 47.05 1.36
CA ARG A 78 -5.20 47.14 -0.04
C ARG A 78 -3.71 46.95 -0.09
N TRP A 79 -3.27 45.91 -0.77
CA TRP A 79 -1.86 45.48 -0.74
C TRP A 79 -1.35 45.02 -2.09
N ASN A 80 -0.02 44.94 -2.19
CA ASN A 80 0.73 44.32 -3.27
C ASN A 80 1.88 43.55 -2.67
N SER A 81 1.94 42.23 -2.92
CA SER A 81 2.97 41.32 -2.41
C SER A 81 4.10 41.16 -3.42
N ARG A 82 5.33 41.50 -3.05
CA ARG A 82 6.53 41.34 -3.93
C ARG A 82 7.63 40.60 -3.22
N SER A 83 8.47 39.93 -4.03
CA SER A 83 9.68 39.29 -3.52
C SER A 83 10.64 40.33 -2.92
N GLY A 84 11.25 40.03 -1.78
CA GLY A 84 12.14 40.94 -1.07
C GLY A 84 11.44 42.03 -0.26
N GLY A 85 10.10 41.93 -0.08
CA GLY A 85 9.31 42.78 0.79
C GLY A 85 8.42 41.98 1.71
N ASP A 86 7.83 42.64 2.70
CA ASP A 86 6.78 42.09 3.58
C ASP A 86 5.77 43.16 3.92
N TRP A 87 4.55 42.76 4.27
CA TRP A 87 3.54 43.62 4.81
C TRP A 87 2.71 42.91 5.86
N SER A 88 2.11 43.68 6.79
CA SER A 88 1.18 43.17 7.81
C SER A 88 0.18 44.24 8.25
N ALA A 89 -1.02 43.77 8.59
CA ALA A 89 -2.08 44.57 9.21
C ALA A 89 -2.45 43.94 10.55
N LEU A 90 -2.22 44.65 11.62
CA LEU A 90 -2.49 44.24 13.00
C LEU A 90 -3.84 44.77 13.43
N VAL A 91 -4.79 43.91 13.69
CA VAL A 91 -6.12 44.23 14.20
C VAL A 91 -6.10 44.01 15.71
N ILE A 92 -6.19 45.10 16.47
CA ILE A 92 -6.06 45.13 17.94
C ILE A 92 -7.36 45.70 18.52
N ALA A 93 -7.88 45.08 19.57
CA ALA A 93 -9.11 45.55 20.22
C ALA A 93 -8.97 46.99 20.75
N PRO A 94 -10.07 47.76 20.80
CA PRO A 94 -10.07 49.14 21.31
C PRO A 94 -9.45 49.27 22.69
N GLY A 95 -8.55 50.22 22.87
CA GLY A 95 -7.82 50.43 24.13
C GLY A 95 -6.59 49.54 24.31
N PHE A 96 -6.19 48.73 23.31
CA PHE A 96 -5.04 47.86 23.28
C PHE A 96 -4.98 46.81 24.39
N PRO A 97 -6.08 46.21 24.87
CA PRO A 97 -6.04 45.15 25.88
C PRO A 97 -5.45 43.85 25.34
N PHE A 98 -4.92 43.04 26.24
CA PHE A 98 -4.74 41.62 25.91
C PHE A 98 -6.09 40.88 25.98
N GLN A 99 -6.31 39.96 25.10
CA GLN A 99 -7.50 39.12 24.99
C GLN A 99 -7.17 37.66 25.39
N ASP A 100 -7.99 37.06 26.22
CA ASP A 100 -7.90 35.63 26.59
C ASP A 100 -8.75 34.82 25.59
N ILE A 101 -8.09 34.21 24.63
CA ILE A 101 -8.75 33.34 23.62
C ILE A 101 -8.60 31.85 23.92
N SER A 102 -8.02 31.47 25.07
CA SER A 102 -7.70 30.08 25.40
C SER A 102 -8.91 29.15 25.49
N ASN A 103 -10.10 29.71 25.75
CA ASN A 103 -11.38 28.99 25.83
C ASN A 103 -12.25 29.16 24.57
N THR A 104 -11.73 29.75 23.49
CA THR A 104 -12.44 29.87 22.21
C THR A 104 -12.06 28.74 21.27
N ASP A 105 -12.93 28.36 20.37
CA ASP A 105 -12.69 27.34 19.36
C ASP A 105 -12.72 27.87 17.92
N THR A 106 -13.25 29.08 17.72
CA THR A 106 -13.42 29.71 16.40
C THR A 106 -12.91 31.15 16.40
N LEU A 107 -12.06 31.50 15.42
CA LEU A 107 -11.79 32.86 15.00
C LEU A 107 -12.59 33.12 13.73
N ALA A 108 -13.35 34.20 13.66
CA ALA A 108 -14.18 34.52 12.50
C ALA A 108 -14.10 36.00 12.16
N PHE A 109 -14.33 36.28 10.87
CA PHE A 109 -14.53 37.63 10.32
C PHE A 109 -15.33 37.56 9.04
N TRP A 110 -16.02 38.67 8.73
CA TRP A 110 -16.62 38.85 7.41
C TRP A 110 -15.61 39.44 6.44
N ALA A 111 -15.62 38.96 5.22
CA ALA A 111 -14.70 39.34 4.15
C ALA A 111 -15.48 39.72 2.89
N TYR A 112 -15.06 40.81 2.24
CA TYR A 112 -15.66 41.31 1.01
C TYR A 112 -14.57 41.81 0.07
N ALA A 113 -14.56 41.30 -1.15
CA ALA A 113 -13.62 41.70 -2.18
C ALA A 113 -14.37 42.51 -3.29
N PRO A 114 -14.09 43.81 -3.50
CA PRO A 114 -14.78 44.61 -4.52
C PRO A 114 -14.67 44.02 -5.95
N ASN A 115 -13.52 43.37 -6.26
CA ASN A 115 -13.23 42.82 -7.57
C ASN A 115 -13.13 41.27 -7.54
N GLY A 116 -13.58 40.63 -6.45
CA GLY A 116 -13.32 39.22 -6.17
C GLY A 116 -11.91 38.96 -5.67
N LEU A 117 -11.67 37.78 -5.12
CA LEU A 117 -10.34 37.32 -4.66
C LEU A 117 -10.20 35.85 -4.97
N LYS A 118 -9.15 35.44 -5.67
CA LYS A 118 -8.88 34.00 -5.89
C LYS A 118 -8.42 33.34 -4.58
N GLN A 119 -8.70 32.07 -4.42
CA GLN A 119 -8.32 31.33 -3.23
C GLN A 119 -6.80 31.39 -2.95
N ALA A 120 -5.95 31.37 -3.97
CA ALA A 120 -4.51 31.45 -3.82
C ALA A 120 -4.00 32.83 -3.35
N ASP A 121 -4.79 33.86 -3.51
CA ASP A 121 -4.39 35.26 -3.26
C ASP A 121 -4.70 35.73 -1.83
N TRP A 122 -5.31 34.85 -1.01
CA TRP A 122 -5.57 35.15 0.39
C TRP A 122 -4.29 35.47 1.16
N PRO A 123 -4.29 36.47 2.06
CA PRO A 123 -3.18 36.75 2.96
C PRO A 123 -2.93 35.60 3.95
N ASN A 124 -1.76 35.59 4.56
CA ASN A 124 -1.51 34.80 5.75
C ASN A 124 -2.21 35.42 6.96
N LEU A 125 -2.59 34.59 7.91
CA LEU A 125 -3.12 35.00 9.21
C LEU A 125 -2.26 34.41 10.33
N PHE A 126 -1.98 35.21 11.36
CA PHE A 126 -1.24 34.79 12.54
C PHE A 126 -1.61 35.68 13.75
N LEU A 127 -1.21 35.29 14.94
CA LEU A 127 -1.52 35.98 16.20
C LEU A 127 -0.24 36.55 16.79
N GLU A 128 -0.38 37.69 17.53
CA GLU A 128 0.67 38.26 18.35
C GLU A 128 0.17 38.39 19.79
N GLY A 129 1.04 38.05 20.76
CA GLY A 129 0.71 38.11 22.17
C GLY A 129 1.93 38.16 23.07
N ALA A 130 1.72 37.96 24.38
CA ALA A 130 2.80 37.90 25.38
C ALA A 130 3.50 36.52 25.35
N PRO A 131 4.77 36.46 25.84
CA PRO A 131 5.60 37.61 26.22
C PRO A 131 6.22 38.35 25.01
N GLY A 132 6.39 39.67 25.12
CA GLY A 132 7.27 40.45 24.26
C GLY A 132 6.93 40.47 22.76
N ALA A 133 5.66 40.56 22.37
CA ALA A 133 5.20 40.54 20.96
C ALA A 133 5.55 39.25 20.22
N THR A 134 5.56 38.11 20.91
CA THR A 134 5.71 36.78 20.32
C THR A 134 4.59 36.50 19.32
N LYS A 135 4.93 35.96 18.17
CA LYS A 135 3.98 35.65 17.09
C LYS A 135 3.84 34.17 16.87
N THR A 136 2.62 33.71 16.50
CA THR A 136 2.46 32.39 15.92
C THR A 136 3.12 32.34 14.56
N ARG A 137 3.32 31.13 13.99
CA ARG A 137 3.66 31.04 12.56
C ARG A 137 2.54 31.63 11.70
N LYS A 138 2.87 31.94 10.46
CA LYS A 138 1.92 32.41 9.44
C LYS A 138 1.13 31.20 8.91
N TYR A 139 -0.21 31.28 8.92
CA TYR A 139 -1.13 30.29 8.37
C TYR A 139 -1.80 30.87 7.12
N SER A 140 -1.73 30.18 5.99
CA SER A 140 -2.38 30.63 4.76
C SER A 140 -3.90 30.55 4.91
N LEU A 141 -4.60 31.68 4.73
CA LEU A 141 -6.06 31.73 4.72
C LEU A 141 -6.66 30.96 3.55
N ALA A 142 -5.93 30.70 2.48
CA ALA A 142 -6.36 29.85 1.37
C ALA A 142 -6.74 28.43 1.80
N ASN A 143 -6.22 27.95 2.95
CA ASN A 143 -6.57 26.64 3.51
C ASN A 143 -7.92 26.64 4.26
N TYR A 144 -8.50 27.82 4.54
CA TYR A 144 -9.68 27.97 5.39
C TYR A 144 -10.82 28.73 4.69
N ALA A 145 -10.54 29.31 3.54
CA ALA A 145 -11.49 30.13 2.80
C ALA A 145 -11.43 29.84 1.31
N PRO A 146 -12.59 29.81 0.61
CA PRO A 146 -12.64 29.75 -0.86
C PRO A 146 -12.19 31.08 -1.45
N GLY A 147 -12.12 31.17 -2.76
CA GLY A 147 -12.13 32.46 -3.44
C GLY A 147 -13.41 33.25 -3.11
N LEU A 148 -13.31 34.57 -3.18
CA LEU A 148 -14.47 35.48 -2.96
C LEU A 148 -15.04 35.94 -4.30
N ASP A 149 -16.36 35.84 -4.41
CA ASP A 149 -17.09 36.51 -5.49
C ASP A 149 -17.06 38.04 -5.28
N ALA A 150 -17.02 38.77 -6.38
CA ALA A 150 -17.01 40.22 -6.33
C ALA A 150 -18.26 40.76 -5.65
N LYS A 151 -18.06 41.67 -4.71
CA LYS A 151 -19.15 42.41 -4.02
C LYS A 151 -20.08 41.54 -3.16
N VAL A 152 -19.60 40.41 -2.65
CA VAL A 152 -20.34 39.49 -1.76
C VAL A 152 -19.65 39.39 -0.40
N TRP A 153 -20.36 39.73 0.68
CA TRP A 153 -19.86 39.46 2.04
C TRP A 153 -19.88 37.97 2.35
N THR A 154 -18.76 37.45 2.73
CA THR A 154 -18.56 35.99 3.06
C THR A 154 -18.02 35.89 4.47
N LEU A 155 -18.64 35.04 5.32
CA LEU A 155 -18.17 34.75 6.65
C LEU A 155 -17.04 33.73 6.58
N ILE A 156 -15.85 34.10 7.06
CA ILE A 156 -14.69 33.23 7.17
C ILE A 156 -14.55 32.73 8.61
N LYS A 157 -14.36 31.43 8.79
CA LYS A 157 -14.21 30.80 10.10
C LYS A 157 -12.92 29.96 10.13
N ILE A 158 -12.13 30.14 11.18
CA ILE A 158 -10.83 29.44 11.37
C ILE A 158 -10.86 28.82 12.78
N PRO A 159 -10.59 27.50 12.92
CA PRO A 159 -10.49 26.89 14.24
C PRO A 159 -9.30 27.45 15.00
N THR A 160 -9.52 27.97 16.21
CA THR A 160 -8.41 28.54 17.03
C THR A 160 -7.36 27.50 17.42
N ARG A 161 -7.72 26.21 17.44
CA ARG A 161 -6.78 25.11 17.69
C ARG A 161 -5.59 25.09 16.72
N VAL A 162 -5.71 25.58 15.47
CA VAL A 162 -4.57 25.63 14.54
C VAL A 162 -3.42 26.44 15.09
N PHE A 163 -3.71 27.40 15.97
CA PHE A 163 -2.72 28.17 16.69
C PHE A 163 -2.24 27.49 17.97
N PHE A 164 -3.08 26.66 18.62
CA PHE A 164 -2.81 26.07 19.94
C PHE A 164 -1.99 24.76 19.85
N THR A 165 -2.09 24.02 18.77
CA THR A 165 -1.54 22.65 18.63
C THR A 165 -0.30 22.57 17.76
N ASP A 166 0.32 23.67 17.40
CA ASP A 166 1.55 23.67 16.60
C ASP A 166 2.75 23.23 17.45
N PRO A 167 3.34 22.04 17.18
CA PRO A 167 4.44 21.51 17.98
C PRO A 167 5.75 22.32 17.87
N ASN A 168 5.86 23.17 16.85
CA ASN A 168 7.01 24.03 16.64
C ASN A 168 6.82 25.43 17.23
N GLN A 169 5.74 25.65 17.97
CA GLN A 169 5.38 26.96 18.49
C GLN A 169 5.91 27.15 19.89
N THR A 170 6.89 27.99 20.02
CA THR A 170 7.47 28.35 21.30
C THR A 170 6.73 29.54 21.93
N ALA A 171 6.17 29.33 23.12
CA ALA A 171 6.01 30.32 24.18
C ALA A 171 4.99 31.48 23.99
N ILE A 172 4.03 31.43 23.04
CA ILE A 172 2.93 32.40 23.06
C ILE A 172 1.88 32.03 24.12
N ASN A 173 1.44 33.01 24.90
CA ASN A 173 0.39 32.82 25.89
C ASN A 173 -0.99 33.19 25.30
N PHE A 174 -1.81 32.20 25.01
CA PHE A 174 -3.16 32.40 24.43
C PHE A 174 -4.16 33.07 25.40
N LYS A 175 -3.80 33.26 26.66
CA LYS A 175 -4.54 34.14 27.57
C LYS A 175 -4.18 35.62 27.43
N GLN A 176 -3.19 35.93 26.60
CA GLN A 176 -2.66 37.27 26.42
C GLN A 176 -2.38 37.56 24.93
N ILE A 177 -3.39 37.45 24.09
CA ILE A 177 -3.30 37.80 22.67
C ILE A 177 -3.55 39.28 22.48
N LYS A 178 -2.63 39.94 21.77
CA LYS A 178 -2.66 41.37 21.50
C LYS A 178 -3.35 41.69 20.17
N ALA A 179 -3.04 40.92 19.13
CA ALA A 179 -3.48 41.19 17.76
C ALA A 179 -3.82 39.96 16.95
N VAL A 180 -4.79 40.06 16.07
CA VAL A 180 -4.99 39.24 14.89
C VAL A 180 -4.30 39.95 13.73
N ILE A 181 -3.39 39.25 13.01
CA ILE A 181 -2.56 39.85 11.99
C ILE A 181 -2.81 39.21 10.64
N PHE A 182 -3.17 40.05 9.64
CA PHE A 182 -3.14 39.67 8.24
C PHE A 182 -1.81 40.09 7.64
N GLY A 183 -1.17 39.24 6.86
CA GLY A 183 0.15 39.52 6.34
C GLY A 183 0.45 38.87 5.00
N GLN A 184 1.59 39.23 4.45
CA GLN A 184 1.99 38.80 3.12
C GLN A 184 1.99 37.27 2.98
N ASN A 185 1.40 36.81 1.87
CA ASN A 185 1.45 35.43 1.37
C ASN A 185 2.47 35.35 0.21
N ALA A 186 2.19 34.54 -0.82
CA ALA A 186 3.03 34.43 -2.00
C ALA A 186 3.10 35.77 -2.75
N ALA A 187 4.28 36.06 -3.30
CA ALA A 187 4.49 37.27 -4.11
C ALA A 187 3.91 37.06 -5.52
N ASP A 188 2.89 37.81 -5.87
CA ASP A 188 2.24 37.80 -7.19
C ASP A 188 2.34 39.13 -7.94
N ALA A 189 2.86 40.17 -7.26
CA ALA A 189 3.00 41.54 -7.76
C ALA A 189 1.69 42.19 -8.24
N GLN A 190 0.52 41.64 -7.86
CA GLN A 190 -0.78 42.18 -8.16
C GLN A 190 -1.30 43.05 -7.01
N GLU A 191 -2.18 44.00 -7.31
CA GLU A 191 -2.87 44.76 -6.28
C GLU A 191 -4.18 44.07 -5.92
N HIS A 192 -4.38 43.85 -4.62
CA HIS A 192 -5.58 43.25 -4.05
C HIS A 192 -6.27 44.23 -3.08
N THR A 193 -7.59 44.12 -2.98
CA THR A 193 -8.38 44.84 -1.99
C THR A 193 -9.34 43.89 -1.30
N LEU A 194 -9.31 43.91 0.02
CA LEU A 194 -10.17 43.10 0.90
C LEU A 194 -10.73 44.01 2.01
N LEU A 195 -12.04 44.04 2.16
CA LEU A 195 -12.68 44.63 3.31
C LEU A 195 -12.94 43.53 4.35
N ILE A 196 -12.64 43.84 5.59
CA ILE A 196 -12.76 42.89 6.72
C ILE A 196 -13.60 43.53 7.79
N ASP A 197 -14.59 42.79 8.32
CA ASP A 197 -15.50 43.26 9.35
C ASP A 197 -15.74 42.18 10.41
N GLU A 198 -16.16 42.59 11.63
CA GLU A 198 -16.51 41.68 12.73
C GLU A 198 -15.42 40.66 13.07
N VAL A 199 -14.18 41.13 13.30
CA VAL A 199 -13.06 40.24 13.65
C VAL A 199 -13.17 39.80 15.10
N ARG A 200 -13.53 38.54 15.36
CA ARG A 200 -13.78 38.02 16.69
C ARG A 200 -13.37 36.59 16.90
N THR A 201 -13.21 36.21 18.16
CA THR A 201 -13.14 34.81 18.59
C THR A 201 -14.32 34.50 19.51
N TYR A 202 -14.81 33.26 19.45
CA TYR A 202 -15.90 32.78 20.29
C TYR A 202 -15.84 31.28 20.46
N LYS A 203 -16.61 30.75 21.43
CA LYS A 203 -16.86 29.33 21.56
C LYS A 203 -18.12 29.00 20.77
N ALA A 204 -17.97 28.31 19.64
CA ALA A 204 -19.13 27.90 18.87
C ALA A 204 -19.94 26.87 19.65
N SER A 205 -21.23 27.11 19.82
CA SER A 205 -22.11 26.11 20.40
C SER A 205 -22.13 24.88 19.49
N ALA A 206 -21.61 23.75 19.94
CA ALA A 206 -21.69 22.39 19.37
C ALA A 206 -21.43 22.17 17.86
N ASN A 207 -21.29 23.19 17.05
CA ASN A 207 -21.01 23.10 15.62
C ASN A 207 -19.50 23.33 15.38
N SER A 208 -18.73 22.24 15.36
CA SER A 208 -17.30 22.28 15.00
C SER A 208 -17.11 22.84 13.59
N VAL A 209 -16.15 23.74 13.44
CA VAL A 209 -15.74 24.22 12.11
C VAL A 209 -15.15 23.07 11.33
N LEU A 210 -15.78 22.69 10.23
CA LEU A 210 -15.31 21.63 9.36
C LEU A 210 -14.25 22.19 8.42
N LEU A 211 -13.04 21.64 8.48
CA LEU A 211 -11.93 22.03 7.63
C LEU A 211 -12.08 21.43 6.23
N ILE A 212 -11.64 22.17 5.22
CA ILE A 212 -11.55 21.68 3.85
C ILE A 212 -10.42 20.64 3.78
N PRO A 213 -10.64 19.47 3.15
CA PRO A 213 -9.57 18.51 2.91
C PRO A 213 -8.44 19.12 2.06
N GLU A 214 -7.18 18.84 2.45
CA GLU A 214 -6.00 19.43 1.83
C GLU A 214 -5.38 18.51 0.78
N GLN A 215 -4.59 19.06 -0.15
CA GLN A 215 -3.83 18.31 -1.15
C GLN A 215 -4.68 17.34 -1.97
N PHE A 216 -5.93 17.74 -2.26
CA PHE A 216 -6.82 16.91 -3.05
C PHE A 216 -6.30 16.73 -4.48
N ARG A 217 -6.25 15.49 -4.94
CA ARG A 217 -5.75 15.12 -6.26
C ARG A 217 -6.50 13.93 -6.83
N ALA A 218 -6.54 13.81 -8.15
CA ALA A 218 -7.15 12.72 -8.88
C ALA A 218 -6.15 12.11 -9.87
N LYS A 219 -6.13 10.78 -9.98
CA LYS A 219 -5.31 10.03 -10.95
C LYS A 219 -6.14 8.97 -11.63
N GLY A 220 -6.18 8.99 -12.98
CA GLY A 220 -6.89 8.01 -13.79
C GLY A 220 -6.10 6.72 -13.97
N TYR A 221 -6.84 5.61 -14.08
CA TYR A 221 -6.38 4.28 -14.45
C TYR A 221 -7.31 3.66 -15.51
N ASP A 222 -7.20 2.35 -15.80
CA ASP A 222 -8.03 1.68 -16.82
C ASP A 222 -9.54 1.73 -16.47
N SER A 223 -9.91 1.33 -15.27
CA SER A 223 -11.32 1.17 -14.88
C SER A 223 -11.75 2.07 -13.74
N HIS A 224 -10.82 2.72 -13.05
CA HIS A 224 -11.11 3.59 -11.92
C HIS A 224 -10.30 4.89 -11.94
N ILE A 225 -10.75 5.84 -11.14
CA ILE A 225 -10.03 7.07 -10.81
C ILE A 225 -9.75 7.04 -9.30
N GLU A 226 -8.48 7.14 -8.93
CA GLU A 226 -8.03 7.26 -7.54
C GLU A 226 -8.06 8.72 -7.12
N LEU A 227 -8.78 9.01 -6.04
CA LEU A 227 -8.81 10.30 -5.37
C LEU A 227 -8.01 10.21 -4.06
N ARG A 228 -7.15 11.18 -3.81
CA ARG A 228 -6.37 11.26 -2.56
C ARG A 228 -6.44 12.65 -1.98
N TRP A 229 -6.41 12.73 -0.65
CA TRP A 229 -6.35 13.98 0.10
C TRP A 229 -5.60 13.79 1.42
N ARG A 230 -5.30 14.89 2.04
CA ARG A 230 -4.82 14.92 3.42
C ARG A 230 -5.95 15.41 4.33
N ASN A 231 -6.20 14.70 5.41
CA ASN A 231 -7.11 15.18 6.45
C ASN A 231 -6.46 16.38 7.17
N ALA A 232 -7.17 17.52 7.17
CA ALA A 232 -6.69 18.75 7.83
C ALA A 232 -6.78 18.70 9.37
N GLY A 233 -7.01 17.53 9.98
CA GLY A 233 -7.12 17.37 11.43
C GLY A 233 -8.49 17.77 11.99
N ASN A 234 -9.58 17.46 11.30
CA ASN A 234 -10.95 17.77 11.70
C ASN A 234 -11.42 17.05 12.97
N LEU A 235 -11.50 17.74 14.11
CA LEU A 235 -12.06 17.16 15.34
C LEU A 235 -13.59 17.03 15.29
N GLY A 236 -14.26 17.75 14.41
CA GLY A 236 -15.72 17.71 14.26
C GLY A 236 -16.19 17.00 13.00
N GLY A 237 -15.27 16.60 12.11
CA GLY A 237 -15.58 15.85 10.92
C GLY A 237 -15.86 14.39 11.27
N SER A 238 -16.89 13.82 10.69
CA SER A 238 -17.27 12.41 10.82
C SER A 238 -16.99 11.60 9.54
N ALA A 239 -16.95 12.28 8.39
CA ALA A 239 -16.80 11.66 7.10
C ALA A 239 -16.34 12.68 6.03
N PHE A 240 -16.02 12.17 4.83
CA PHE A 240 -15.78 12.96 3.64
C PHE A 240 -16.84 12.64 2.58
N ARG A 241 -17.39 13.65 1.90
CA ARG A 241 -18.29 13.50 0.76
C ARG A 241 -17.56 13.81 -0.53
N ILE A 242 -17.67 12.89 -1.49
CA ILE A 242 -16.99 12.95 -2.78
C ILE A 242 -18.01 13.30 -3.86
N TYR A 243 -17.67 14.32 -4.65
CA TYR A 243 -18.51 14.81 -5.73
C TYR A 243 -17.79 14.69 -7.06
N ARG A 244 -18.51 14.23 -8.09
CA ARG A 244 -18.04 14.09 -9.47
C ARG A 244 -18.85 14.96 -10.42
N SER A 245 -18.15 15.56 -11.36
CA SER A 245 -18.70 16.25 -12.54
C SER A 245 -18.23 15.54 -13.81
N LEU A 246 -19.13 15.35 -14.77
CA LEU A 246 -18.84 14.83 -16.10
C LEU A 246 -18.97 15.93 -17.19
N ASP A 247 -19.22 17.17 -16.79
CA ASP A 247 -19.45 18.35 -17.64
C ASP A 247 -18.44 19.49 -17.38
N GLU A 248 -17.18 19.09 -17.11
CA GLU A 248 -16.05 20.00 -16.89
C GLU A 248 -16.22 20.93 -15.65
N GLY A 249 -16.92 20.44 -14.62
CA GLY A 249 -17.09 21.16 -13.36
C GLY A 249 -18.30 22.07 -13.31
N LYS A 250 -19.19 22.03 -14.30
CA LYS A 250 -20.42 22.85 -14.29
C LYS A 250 -21.45 22.35 -13.28
N THR A 251 -21.64 21.03 -13.23
CA THR A 251 -22.52 20.39 -12.25
C THR A 251 -21.79 19.26 -11.51
N PHE A 252 -22.11 19.08 -10.23
CA PHE A 252 -21.50 18.05 -9.39
C PHE A 252 -22.56 17.17 -8.75
N SER A 253 -22.39 15.87 -8.85
CA SER A 253 -23.22 14.86 -8.18
C SER A 253 -22.43 14.19 -7.05
N LEU A 254 -23.07 13.96 -5.91
CA LEU A 254 -22.51 13.15 -4.83
C LEU A 254 -22.38 11.70 -5.32
N ILE A 255 -21.17 11.12 -5.28
CA ILE A 255 -20.90 9.76 -5.73
C ILE A 255 -20.51 8.81 -4.59
N GLY A 256 -20.16 9.34 -3.44
CA GLY A 256 -19.79 8.52 -2.30
C GLY A 256 -19.45 9.31 -1.04
N GLN A 257 -19.30 8.57 0.04
CA GLN A 257 -18.86 9.06 1.34
C GLN A 257 -17.87 8.07 1.95
N THR A 258 -16.84 8.58 2.64
CA THR A 258 -15.83 7.77 3.34
C THR A 258 -15.73 8.17 4.80
N GLY A 259 -15.08 7.35 5.63
CA GLY A 259 -14.83 7.64 7.04
C GLY A 259 -13.89 8.83 7.24
N LYS A 260 -13.88 9.37 8.48
CA LYS A 260 -13.05 10.54 8.86
C LYS A 260 -11.54 10.30 8.79
N ASP A 261 -11.12 9.05 8.84
CA ASP A 261 -9.71 8.65 8.86
C ASP A 261 -9.21 8.24 7.47
N ASP A 262 -10.12 8.18 6.48
CA ASP A 262 -9.77 7.85 5.10
C ASP A 262 -9.06 9.02 4.41
N SER A 263 -8.18 8.67 3.49
CA SER A 263 -7.41 9.62 2.65
C SER A 263 -7.40 9.23 1.18
N ILE A 264 -8.22 8.23 0.82
CA ILE A 264 -8.31 7.65 -0.53
C ILE A 264 -9.76 7.25 -0.82
N TYR A 265 -10.17 7.47 -2.07
CA TYR A 265 -11.42 6.96 -2.63
C TYR A 265 -11.19 6.50 -4.06
N LEU A 266 -11.78 5.36 -4.43
CA LEU A 266 -11.68 4.78 -5.77
C LEU A 266 -13.04 4.89 -6.46
N ASP A 267 -13.10 5.70 -7.50
CA ASP A 267 -14.30 5.84 -8.32
C ASP A 267 -14.20 4.93 -9.54
N PHE A 268 -14.92 3.81 -9.56
CA PHE A 268 -14.98 2.90 -10.69
C PHE A 268 -15.88 3.47 -11.79
N VAL A 269 -15.24 4.03 -12.81
CA VAL A 269 -15.90 4.76 -13.92
C VAL A 269 -16.13 3.91 -15.16
N ARG A 270 -15.69 2.65 -15.19
CA ARG A 270 -15.85 1.76 -16.36
C ARG A 270 -17.30 1.59 -16.82
N PRO A 271 -18.33 1.53 -15.95
CA PRO A 271 -19.74 1.51 -16.38
C PRO A 271 -20.17 2.76 -17.17
N LEU A 272 -19.43 3.87 -17.05
CA LEU A 272 -19.67 5.11 -17.79
C LEU A 272 -19.00 5.10 -19.17
N GLY A 273 -18.17 4.09 -19.49
CA GLY A 273 -17.46 3.95 -20.73
C GLY A 273 -15.93 3.94 -20.58
N LEU A 274 -15.24 4.06 -21.69
CA LEU A 274 -13.78 4.17 -21.77
C LEU A 274 -13.39 5.65 -21.92
N ASN A 275 -12.20 6.03 -21.44
CA ASN A 275 -11.67 7.40 -21.49
C ASN A 275 -12.59 8.44 -20.81
N VAL A 276 -13.18 8.08 -19.68
CA VAL A 276 -14.09 8.95 -18.92
C VAL A 276 -13.31 10.12 -18.35
N LYS A 277 -13.60 11.33 -18.83
CA LYS A 277 -13.10 12.58 -18.24
C LYS A 277 -13.99 12.97 -17.07
N ALA A 278 -13.40 13.24 -15.92
CA ALA A 278 -14.15 13.63 -14.73
C ALA A 278 -13.38 14.68 -13.91
N THR A 279 -14.15 15.56 -13.31
CA THR A 279 -13.69 16.59 -12.38
C THR A 279 -14.29 16.29 -11.00
N TYR A 280 -13.49 16.36 -9.97
CA TYR A 280 -13.88 16.00 -8.61
C TYR A 280 -13.66 17.14 -7.63
N ARG A 281 -14.43 17.14 -6.57
CA ARG A 281 -14.21 17.92 -5.35
C ARG A 281 -14.64 17.11 -4.13
N ILE A 282 -14.14 17.46 -2.97
CA ILE A 282 -14.40 16.76 -1.72
C ILE A 282 -14.71 17.77 -0.62
N SER A 283 -15.62 17.42 0.28
CA SER A 283 -15.91 18.18 1.50
C SER A 283 -15.84 17.29 2.73
N THR A 284 -15.56 17.88 3.89
CA THR A 284 -15.73 17.22 5.19
C THR A 284 -17.16 17.36 5.65
N THR A 285 -17.76 16.30 6.21
CA THR A 285 -19.09 16.35 6.81
C THR A 285 -19.07 16.01 8.30
N SER A 286 -19.92 16.65 9.08
CA SER A 286 -20.16 16.33 10.50
C SER A 286 -21.17 15.20 10.67
N GLY A 287 -21.27 14.63 11.87
CA GLY A 287 -22.33 13.68 12.22
C GLY A 287 -23.76 14.23 12.13
N SER A 288 -23.94 15.57 12.16
CA SER A 288 -25.21 16.23 11.93
C SER A 288 -25.50 16.53 10.45
N GLY A 289 -24.61 16.14 9.54
CA GLY A 289 -24.77 16.33 8.09
C GLY A 289 -24.34 17.70 7.56
N GLN A 290 -23.77 18.56 8.39
CA GLN A 290 -23.19 19.83 7.92
C GLN A 290 -21.92 19.55 7.11
N GLU A 291 -21.65 20.34 6.07
CA GLU A 291 -20.47 20.22 5.23
C GLU A 291 -19.54 21.42 5.33
N SER A 292 -18.24 21.17 5.19
CA SER A 292 -17.27 22.22 4.89
C SER A 292 -17.52 22.81 3.50
N LEU A 293 -16.86 23.91 3.20
CA LEU A 293 -16.68 24.29 1.80
C LEU A 293 -15.94 23.16 1.07
N PRO A 294 -16.20 22.97 -0.23
CA PRO A 294 -15.49 21.96 -1.02
C PRO A 294 -14.03 22.35 -1.25
N SER A 295 -13.19 21.33 -1.46
CA SER A 295 -11.82 21.51 -1.92
C SER A 295 -11.74 22.21 -3.28
N ALA A 296 -10.54 22.67 -3.66
CA ALA A 296 -10.24 22.91 -5.07
C ALA A 296 -10.56 21.67 -5.90
N THR A 297 -10.93 21.85 -7.16
CA THR A 297 -11.25 20.74 -8.07
C THR A 297 -9.99 20.05 -8.57
N ALA A 298 -10.10 18.74 -8.80
CA ALA A 298 -9.07 17.92 -9.45
C ALA A 298 -9.69 17.21 -10.66
N SER A 299 -9.09 17.36 -11.84
CA SER A 299 -9.58 16.74 -13.08
C SER A 299 -8.61 15.72 -13.63
N THR A 300 -9.13 14.61 -14.15
CA THR A 300 -8.37 13.56 -14.80
C THR A 300 -9.26 12.74 -15.75
N ALA A 301 -8.68 11.75 -16.43
CA ALA A 301 -9.44 10.81 -17.25
C ALA A 301 -8.98 9.37 -16.99
N SER A 302 -9.90 8.41 -17.06
CA SER A 302 -9.53 7.00 -17.23
C SER A 302 -8.99 6.78 -18.64
N PHE A 303 -8.16 5.74 -18.82
CA PHE A 303 -7.56 5.42 -20.12
C PHE A 303 -7.27 3.94 -20.24
N PRO A 304 -7.33 3.34 -21.44
CA PRO A 304 -6.93 1.95 -21.63
C PRO A 304 -5.46 1.76 -21.28
N MET A 305 -5.17 0.87 -20.33
CA MET A 305 -3.81 0.54 -19.92
C MET A 305 -3.29 -0.64 -20.73
N SER A 306 -2.00 -0.61 -21.08
CA SER A 306 -1.29 -1.79 -21.60
C SER A 306 -1.15 -2.86 -20.50
N ASP A 307 -0.78 -4.07 -20.88
CA ASP A 307 -0.57 -5.17 -19.95
C ASP A 307 0.52 -4.84 -18.93
N ASP A 308 1.63 -4.24 -19.37
CA ASP A 308 2.69 -3.79 -18.45
C ASP A 308 2.23 -2.71 -17.48
N GLN A 309 1.42 -1.75 -17.94
CA GLN A 309 0.85 -0.71 -17.06
C GLN A 309 -0.13 -1.31 -16.03
N LEU A 310 -0.92 -2.32 -16.43
CA LEU A 310 -1.79 -3.05 -15.50
C LEU A 310 -0.97 -3.78 -14.44
N LEU A 311 0.09 -4.48 -14.83
CA LEU A 311 0.99 -5.16 -13.92
C LEU A 311 1.70 -4.19 -12.97
N ASP A 312 2.20 -3.05 -13.49
CA ASP A 312 2.79 -1.99 -12.66
C ASP A 312 1.76 -1.44 -11.64
N MET A 313 0.52 -1.23 -12.06
CA MET A 313 -0.55 -0.79 -11.16
C MET A 313 -0.81 -1.82 -10.06
N VAL A 314 -0.97 -3.09 -10.41
CA VAL A 314 -1.20 -4.16 -9.42
C VAL A 314 -0.05 -4.23 -8.43
N GLN A 315 1.20 -4.26 -8.90
CA GLN A 315 2.38 -4.31 -8.02
C GLN A 315 2.49 -3.06 -7.14
N ALA A 316 2.22 -1.87 -7.67
CA ALA A 316 2.26 -0.62 -6.89
C ALA A 316 1.18 -0.56 -5.80
N TYR A 317 -0.03 -1.05 -6.08
CA TYR A 317 -1.12 -1.10 -5.09
C TYR A 317 -0.86 -2.16 -4.04
N THR A 318 -0.44 -3.36 -4.44
CA THR A 318 -0.10 -4.45 -3.51
C THR A 318 1.09 -4.08 -2.60
N LEU A 319 2.09 -3.34 -3.13
CA LEU A 319 3.20 -2.84 -2.31
C LEU A 319 2.73 -1.97 -1.15
N ARG A 320 1.62 -1.23 -1.27
CA ARG A 320 1.09 -0.39 -0.18
C ARG A 320 0.78 -1.20 1.08
N TYR A 321 0.35 -2.45 0.94
CA TYR A 321 0.15 -3.34 2.07
C TYR A 321 1.46 -3.60 2.82
N PHE A 322 2.53 -3.86 2.11
CA PHE A 322 3.84 -4.18 2.69
C PHE A 322 4.65 -2.94 3.10
N TRP A 323 4.35 -1.78 2.57
CA TRP A 323 5.09 -0.54 2.79
C TRP A 323 4.33 0.46 3.65
N ASP A 324 3.15 0.89 3.21
CA ASP A 324 2.37 1.93 3.89
C ASP A 324 1.67 1.38 5.14
N PHE A 325 1.27 0.11 5.11
CA PHE A 325 0.53 -0.56 6.18
C PHE A 325 1.41 -1.42 7.09
N ALA A 326 2.72 -1.53 6.85
CA ALA A 326 3.68 -2.20 7.74
C ALA A 326 3.54 -1.67 9.18
N HIS A 327 3.86 -2.51 10.17
CA HIS A 327 3.77 -2.11 11.58
C HIS A 327 4.74 -0.95 11.91
N PRO A 328 4.29 0.17 12.48
CA PRO A 328 5.07 1.40 12.54
C PRO A 328 6.32 1.31 13.44
N GLN A 329 6.35 0.44 14.45
CA GLN A 329 7.52 0.28 15.32
C GLN A 329 8.51 -0.74 14.76
N SER A 330 8.06 -1.94 14.40
CA SER A 330 8.93 -3.03 13.94
C SER A 330 9.27 -2.94 12.45
N GLY A 331 8.41 -2.38 11.62
CA GLY A 331 8.45 -2.50 10.17
C GLY A 331 7.98 -3.85 9.65
N LEU A 332 7.67 -4.83 10.53
CA LEU A 332 7.15 -6.15 10.15
C LEU A 332 5.75 -6.03 9.54
N ILE A 333 5.33 -7.05 8.83
CA ILE A 333 4.07 -7.03 8.09
C ILE A 333 2.93 -7.52 9.00
N ARG A 334 1.87 -6.71 9.10
CA ARG A 334 0.64 -7.09 9.79
C ARG A 334 0.01 -8.31 9.12
N GLU A 335 -0.61 -9.18 9.92
CA GLU A 335 -1.24 -10.41 9.42
C GLU A 335 -2.36 -10.09 8.43
N ARG A 336 -3.26 -9.14 8.82
CA ARG A 336 -4.32 -8.58 7.95
C ARG A 336 -4.60 -7.12 8.29
N ASN A 337 -5.41 -6.47 7.47
CA ASN A 337 -5.74 -5.05 7.66
C ASN A 337 -6.50 -4.75 8.98
N THR A 338 -7.05 -5.75 9.66
CA THR A 338 -7.74 -5.61 10.95
C THR A 338 -6.98 -6.19 12.15
N SER A 339 -5.78 -6.72 11.96
CA SER A 339 -5.02 -7.45 13.01
C SER A 339 -4.36 -6.55 14.08
N GLY A 340 -4.45 -5.22 13.95
CA GLY A 340 -3.87 -4.28 14.92
C GLY A 340 -2.34 -4.41 15.00
N ASP A 341 -1.83 -4.81 16.19
CA ASP A 341 -0.39 -5.00 16.41
C ASP A 341 0.10 -6.41 16.04
N ILE A 342 -0.77 -7.32 15.62
CA ILE A 342 -0.36 -8.67 15.23
C ILE A 342 0.34 -8.62 13.87
N VAL A 343 1.58 -9.11 13.84
CA VAL A 343 2.39 -9.30 12.64
C VAL A 343 2.62 -10.80 12.40
N THR A 344 2.71 -11.20 11.14
CA THR A 344 2.95 -12.59 10.73
C THR A 344 4.37 -12.77 10.23
N ILE A 345 4.98 -13.88 10.55
CA ILE A 345 6.39 -14.14 10.26
C ILE A 345 6.60 -14.53 8.80
N GLY A 346 5.84 -15.47 8.27
CA GLY A 346 5.95 -15.84 6.85
C GLY A 346 5.55 -14.72 5.92
N GLY A 347 4.42 -14.06 6.21
CA GLY A 347 4.00 -12.88 5.45
C GLY A 347 5.02 -11.73 5.51
N THR A 348 5.81 -11.62 6.60
CA THR A 348 6.95 -10.69 6.66
C THR A 348 8.05 -11.10 5.68
N GLY A 349 8.34 -12.39 5.52
CA GLY A 349 9.28 -12.88 4.51
C GLY A 349 8.84 -12.52 3.08
N PHE A 350 7.56 -12.69 2.80
CA PHE A 350 6.97 -12.27 1.51
C PHE A 350 7.03 -10.76 1.34
N GLY A 351 6.84 -9.99 2.41
CA GLY A 351 6.99 -8.54 2.42
C GLY A 351 8.42 -8.06 2.20
N VAL A 352 9.42 -8.79 2.70
CA VAL A 352 10.84 -8.53 2.37
C VAL A 352 11.04 -8.60 0.86
N MET A 353 10.55 -9.66 0.21
CA MET A 353 10.62 -9.80 -1.25
C MET A 353 9.82 -8.69 -1.97
N ALA A 354 8.64 -8.34 -1.48
CA ALA A 354 7.84 -7.24 -2.03
C ALA A 354 8.57 -5.88 -1.96
N ILE A 355 9.35 -5.62 -0.92
CA ILE A 355 10.21 -4.43 -0.82
C ILE A 355 11.27 -4.44 -1.92
N LEU A 356 11.89 -5.59 -2.22
CA LEU A 356 12.86 -5.71 -3.32
C LEU A 356 12.19 -5.42 -4.68
N VAL A 357 10.97 -5.91 -4.88
CA VAL A 357 10.15 -5.57 -6.06
C VAL A 357 9.90 -4.07 -6.12
N GLY A 358 9.53 -3.44 -4.99
CA GLY A 358 9.33 -1.99 -4.89
C GLY A 358 10.55 -1.18 -5.33
N ILE A 359 11.75 -1.61 -4.93
CA ILE A 359 13.01 -1.01 -5.35
C ILE A 359 13.23 -1.22 -6.86
N LYS A 360 13.05 -2.45 -7.35
CA LYS A 360 13.25 -2.81 -8.76
C LYS A 360 12.36 -2.00 -9.69
N ARG A 361 11.11 -1.76 -9.28
CA ARG A 361 10.10 -1.03 -10.07
C ARG A 361 10.20 0.50 -9.86
N GLY A 362 11.08 0.98 -8.98
CA GLY A 362 11.22 2.41 -8.70
C GLY A 362 10.06 3.02 -7.91
N PHE A 363 9.26 2.19 -7.22
CA PHE A 363 8.19 2.67 -6.34
C PHE A 363 8.75 3.25 -5.04
N ILE A 364 9.89 2.73 -4.59
CA ILE A 364 10.70 3.21 -3.47
C ILE A 364 12.17 3.25 -3.87
N SER A 365 12.99 4.05 -3.18
CA SER A 365 14.43 4.05 -3.44
C SER A 365 15.13 2.84 -2.80
N ARG A 366 16.35 2.51 -3.27
CA ARG A 366 17.17 1.44 -2.70
C ARG A 366 17.49 1.71 -1.23
N GLU A 367 17.81 2.96 -0.89
CA GLU A 367 18.09 3.40 0.47
C GLU A 367 16.87 3.25 1.38
N GLN A 368 15.70 3.68 0.91
CA GLN A 368 14.45 3.52 1.67
C GLN A 368 14.16 2.05 1.97
N GLY A 369 14.28 1.17 0.97
CA GLY A 369 14.08 -0.28 1.16
C GLY A 369 15.10 -0.88 2.12
N ARG A 370 16.40 -0.57 1.94
CA ARG A 370 17.47 -0.99 2.86
C ARG A 370 17.19 -0.59 4.31
N ASP A 371 16.84 0.68 4.53
CA ASP A 371 16.64 1.22 5.89
C ASP A 371 15.41 0.58 6.56
N HIS A 372 14.36 0.30 5.79
CA HIS A 372 13.20 -0.44 6.29
C HIS A 372 13.57 -1.87 6.69
N LEU A 373 14.36 -2.59 5.87
CA LEU A 373 14.84 -3.94 6.18
C LEU A 373 15.77 -3.94 7.41
N LEU A 374 16.65 -2.95 7.56
CA LEU A 374 17.47 -2.81 8.77
C LEU A 374 16.65 -2.59 10.02
N LYS A 375 15.55 -1.83 9.92
CA LYS A 375 14.59 -1.66 11.03
C LYS A 375 13.94 -3.00 11.41
N MET A 376 13.45 -3.77 10.41
CA MET A 376 12.89 -5.10 10.64
C MET A 376 13.90 -6.02 11.34
N LEU A 377 15.11 -6.11 10.83
CA LEU A 377 16.17 -6.97 11.36
C LEU A 377 16.53 -6.59 12.80
N SER A 378 16.67 -5.29 13.08
CA SER A 378 16.99 -4.80 14.43
C SER A 378 15.88 -5.10 15.45
N PHE A 379 14.65 -5.24 14.99
CA PHE A 379 13.54 -5.68 15.83
C PHE A 379 13.56 -7.20 16.02
N LEU A 380 13.75 -7.97 14.94
CA LEU A 380 13.82 -9.45 14.98
C LEU A 380 14.95 -9.99 15.86
N GLU A 381 16.09 -9.30 15.93
CA GLU A 381 17.21 -9.66 16.82
C GLU A 381 16.80 -9.70 18.31
N LYS A 382 15.79 -8.91 18.69
CA LYS A 382 15.32 -8.78 20.08
C LYS A 382 14.01 -9.51 20.36
N ALA A 383 13.37 -10.01 19.31
CA ALA A 383 12.07 -10.66 19.39
C ALA A 383 12.17 -12.08 19.96
N ASP A 384 11.04 -12.63 20.38
CA ASP A 384 10.96 -14.02 20.86
C ASP A 384 11.39 -15.00 19.77
N ARG A 385 12.26 -15.96 20.15
CA ARG A 385 12.74 -17.03 19.30
C ARG A 385 12.85 -18.34 20.09
N PHE A 386 12.56 -19.44 19.43
CA PHE A 386 12.48 -20.77 20.01
C PHE A 386 13.46 -21.71 19.27
N LYS A 387 14.64 -21.92 19.86
CA LYS A 387 15.74 -22.59 19.14
C LYS A 387 16.09 -21.89 17.82
N GLY A 388 16.01 -20.55 17.83
CA GLY A 388 16.24 -19.70 16.66
C GLY A 388 15.04 -19.48 15.73
N ALA A 389 14.05 -20.37 15.74
CA ALA A 389 12.81 -20.19 14.96
C ALA A 389 11.89 -19.13 15.59
N PHE A 390 11.16 -18.43 14.75
CA PHE A 390 10.19 -17.42 15.14
C PHE A 390 8.80 -18.02 15.33
N PRO A 391 7.89 -17.37 16.09
CA PRO A 391 6.51 -17.83 16.23
C PRO A 391 5.72 -17.57 14.96
N HIS A 392 4.54 -18.17 14.82
CA HIS A 392 3.60 -17.91 13.73
C HIS A 392 3.21 -16.44 13.71
N TRP A 393 2.70 -15.93 14.84
CA TRP A 393 2.34 -14.54 15.06
C TRP A 393 3.14 -13.90 16.18
N MET A 394 3.34 -12.60 16.04
CA MET A 394 4.08 -11.80 16.99
C MET A 394 3.38 -10.45 17.21
N ASN A 395 3.52 -9.88 18.40
CA ASN A 395 3.14 -8.49 18.63
C ASN A 395 4.23 -7.56 18.06
N GLY A 396 3.87 -6.78 17.04
CA GLY A 396 4.80 -5.91 16.32
C GLY A 396 5.36 -4.74 17.13
N ALA A 397 4.75 -4.40 18.28
CA ALA A 397 5.28 -3.37 19.19
C ALA A 397 6.30 -3.94 20.19
N THR A 398 6.11 -5.18 20.66
CA THR A 398 6.89 -5.75 21.74
C THR A 398 7.84 -6.87 21.37
N GLY A 399 7.64 -7.49 20.20
CA GLY A 399 8.38 -8.68 19.78
C GLY A 399 8.00 -9.98 20.51
N LYS A 400 6.88 -9.95 21.26
CA LYS A 400 6.40 -11.10 22.01
C LYS A 400 5.51 -11.98 21.15
N THR A 401 5.59 -13.29 21.36
CA THR A 401 4.74 -14.28 20.72
C THR A 401 3.27 -14.03 20.99
N VAL A 402 2.46 -14.07 19.95
CA VAL A 402 1.00 -14.14 20.02
C VAL A 402 0.60 -15.55 19.59
N PRO A 403 0.01 -16.37 20.46
CA PRO A 403 -0.34 -17.74 20.12
C PRO A 403 -1.34 -17.82 18.95
N PHE A 404 -1.02 -18.57 17.91
CA PHE A 404 -1.92 -18.85 16.80
C PHE A 404 -3.08 -19.75 17.23
N SER A 405 -2.79 -20.69 18.12
CA SER A 405 -3.78 -21.59 18.74
C SER A 405 -3.31 -21.94 20.16
N PRO A 406 -4.13 -22.60 21.00
CA PRO A 406 -3.78 -22.91 22.38
C PRO A 406 -2.47 -23.71 22.59
N ARG A 407 -1.96 -24.38 21.56
CA ARG A 407 -0.70 -25.12 21.62
C ARG A 407 0.36 -24.59 20.67
N ASP A 408 0.02 -23.57 19.90
CA ASP A 408 0.89 -22.91 18.93
C ASP A 408 1.34 -21.55 19.52
N ASP A 409 2.19 -21.66 20.54
CA ASP A 409 2.72 -20.54 21.32
C ASP A 409 4.26 -20.49 21.31
N GLY A 410 4.87 -21.12 20.32
CA GLY A 410 6.31 -21.27 20.21
C GLY A 410 6.87 -21.02 18.83
N GLY A 411 7.96 -21.70 18.47
CA GLY A 411 8.56 -21.59 17.16
C GLY A 411 7.78 -22.37 16.10
N ASP A 412 7.43 -21.65 15.03
CA ASP A 412 6.83 -22.19 13.81
C ASP A 412 7.92 -22.29 12.73
N LEU A 413 8.22 -23.54 12.32
CA LEU A 413 9.32 -23.79 11.39
C LEU A 413 8.94 -23.43 9.94
N VAL A 414 7.65 -23.50 9.59
CA VAL A 414 7.16 -23.18 8.24
C VAL A 414 7.18 -21.68 8.03
N GLU A 415 6.58 -20.92 8.95
CA GLU A 415 6.62 -19.46 8.92
C GLU A 415 8.05 -18.92 8.95
N THR A 416 8.90 -19.51 9.79
CA THR A 416 10.34 -19.18 9.83
C THR A 416 11.01 -19.45 8.49
N SER A 417 10.66 -20.52 7.79
CA SER A 417 11.24 -20.81 6.47
C SER A 417 10.87 -19.76 5.44
N PHE A 418 9.64 -19.30 5.42
CA PHE A 418 9.22 -18.21 4.53
C PHE A 418 9.87 -16.87 4.86
N LEU A 419 10.08 -16.58 6.16
CA LEU A 419 10.86 -15.41 6.55
C LEU A 419 12.27 -15.46 5.97
N PHE A 420 12.95 -16.61 6.09
CA PHE A 420 14.32 -16.76 5.60
C PHE A 420 14.42 -16.93 4.08
N GLU A 421 13.40 -17.41 3.42
CA GLU A 421 13.30 -17.32 1.96
C GLU A 421 13.41 -15.84 1.52
N GLY A 422 12.65 -14.94 2.15
CA GLY A 422 12.72 -13.51 1.89
C GLY A 422 14.05 -12.88 2.29
N LEU A 423 14.54 -13.16 3.50
CA LEU A 423 15.78 -12.58 4.03
C LEU A 423 17.03 -13.03 3.23
N LEU A 424 17.13 -14.29 2.85
CA LEU A 424 18.23 -14.78 2.03
C LEU A 424 18.16 -14.22 0.61
N THR A 425 16.97 -14.00 0.07
CA THR A 425 16.78 -13.26 -1.19
C THR A 425 17.30 -11.84 -1.05
N ALA A 426 16.98 -11.13 0.04
CA ALA A 426 17.47 -9.78 0.29
C ALA A 426 19.00 -9.75 0.51
N ARG A 427 19.58 -10.74 1.18
CA ARG A 427 21.03 -10.84 1.38
C ARG A 427 21.77 -10.81 0.05
N GLU A 428 21.33 -11.58 -0.91
CA GLU A 428 21.96 -11.64 -2.23
C GLU A 428 21.60 -10.41 -3.10
N TYR A 429 20.39 -9.87 -2.98
CA TYR A 429 20.00 -8.64 -3.68
C TYR A 429 20.90 -7.44 -3.30
N PHE A 430 21.32 -7.37 -2.05
CA PHE A 430 22.24 -6.37 -1.53
C PHE A 430 23.70 -6.82 -1.54
N SER A 431 24.06 -7.90 -2.27
CA SER A 431 25.44 -8.36 -2.41
C SER A 431 26.27 -7.43 -3.32
N GLY A 432 27.61 -7.60 -3.29
CA GLY A 432 28.53 -6.82 -4.10
C GLY A 432 29.18 -5.65 -3.33
N ALA A 433 29.76 -4.68 -4.05
CA ALA A 433 30.39 -3.49 -3.46
C ALA A 433 29.29 -2.48 -3.05
N GLY A 434 28.73 -2.69 -1.87
CA GLY A 434 27.66 -1.87 -1.29
C GLY A 434 28.14 -0.90 -0.22
N THR A 435 27.19 -0.20 0.39
CA THR A 435 27.44 0.69 1.54
C THR A 435 27.70 -0.12 2.82
N ILE A 436 28.16 0.56 3.88
CA ILE A 436 28.35 -0.06 5.21
C ILE A 436 27.01 -0.60 5.73
N GLU A 437 25.92 0.10 5.49
CA GLU A 437 24.58 -0.31 5.90
C GLU A 437 24.11 -1.56 5.15
N GLU A 438 24.44 -1.70 3.88
CA GLU A 438 24.14 -2.94 3.12
C GLU A 438 24.98 -4.11 3.65
N GLN A 439 26.23 -3.89 4.07
CA GLN A 439 27.02 -4.93 4.75
C GLN A 439 26.37 -5.31 6.09
N GLN A 440 25.98 -4.33 6.91
CA GLN A 440 25.27 -4.59 8.18
C GLN A 440 23.98 -5.37 7.98
N LEU A 441 23.23 -5.08 6.91
CA LEU A 441 22.02 -5.81 6.55
C LEU A 441 22.35 -7.30 6.31
N ARG A 442 23.37 -7.59 5.47
CA ARG A 442 23.79 -8.96 5.18
C ARG A 442 24.27 -9.71 6.43
N ASP A 443 25.06 -9.04 7.27
CA ASP A 443 25.61 -9.64 8.51
C ASP A 443 24.50 -10.00 9.51
N LYS A 444 23.50 -9.10 9.67
CA LYS A 444 22.33 -9.37 10.52
C LYS A 444 21.50 -10.53 10.00
N ILE A 445 21.26 -10.62 8.69
CA ILE A 445 20.54 -11.74 8.07
C ILE A 445 21.32 -13.04 8.35
N THR A 446 22.61 -13.04 8.09
CA THR A 446 23.47 -14.22 8.29
C THR A 446 23.47 -14.65 9.76
N GLY A 447 23.61 -13.72 10.70
CA GLY A 447 23.59 -14.05 12.12
C GLY A 447 22.26 -14.65 12.61
N LEU A 448 21.13 -14.13 12.11
CA LEU A 448 19.80 -14.70 12.41
C LEU A 448 19.61 -16.07 11.75
N TRP A 449 20.09 -16.26 10.51
CA TRP A 449 20.05 -17.49 9.77
C TRP A 449 20.83 -18.61 10.46
N GLU A 450 22.06 -18.33 10.87
CA GLU A 450 22.95 -19.29 11.53
C GLU A 450 22.48 -19.71 12.94
N ALA A 451 21.62 -18.91 13.56
CA ALA A 451 21.10 -19.16 14.91
C ALA A 451 19.95 -20.17 14.94
N ILE A 452 19.40 -20.60 13.80
CA ILE A 452 18.27 -21.52 13.78
C ILE A 452 18.74 -22.96 13.95
N ASP A 453 18.29 -23.63 15.00
CA ASP A 453 18.55 -25.05 15.24
C ASP A 453 17.50 -25.93 14.54
N TRP A 454 17.65 -26.12 13.24
CA TRP A 454 16.76 -26.94 12.43
C TRP A 454 16.75 -28.41 12.92
N ASN A 455 17.89 -28.92 13.42
CA ASN A 455 18.01 -30.31 13.89
C ASN A 455 17.19 -30.54 15.16
N TRP A 456 16.94 -29.52 15.99
CA TRP A 456 16.04 -29.59 17.15
C TRP A 456 14.63 -30.03 16.75
N TYR A 457 14.13 -29.50 15.66
CA TYR A 457 12.76 -29.73 15.16
C TYR A 457 12.57 -31.15 14.57
N ARG A 458 13.54 -32.01 14.63
CA ARG A 458 13.41 -33.45 14.32
C ARG A 458 12.82 -34.29 15.45
N GLN A 459 12.45 -33.71 16.57
CA GLN A 459 11.86 -34.42 17.73
C GLN A 459 12.60 -35.73 18.03
N TYR A 460 13.75 -35.64 18.67
CA TYR A 460 14.62 -36.82 18.98
C TYR A 460 15.19 -37.53 17.74
N TYR A 461 15.67 -36.78 16.76
CA TYR A 461 16.37 -37.27 15.55
C TYR A 461 15.48 -38.12 14.63
N GLN A 462 14.18 -37.94 14.59
CA GLN A 462 13.31 -38.60 13.62
C GLN A 462 13.66 -38.20 12.17
N ASN A 463 13.10 -38.91 11.20
CA ASN A 463 13.42 -38.71 9.78
C ASN A 463 12.62 -37.59 9.12
N PHE A 464 11.91 -36.76 9.88
CA PHE A 464 11.14 -35.62 9.39
C PHE A 464 11.24 -34.45 10.35
N LEU A 465 10.87 -33.27 9.87
CA LEU A 465 10.80 -32.02 10.64
C LEU A 465 9.38 -31.81 11.12
N TYR A 466 9.24 -31.26 12.32
CA TYR A 466 7.98 -30.91 12.92
C TYR A 466 7.72 -29.43 12.74
N TRP A 467 6.44 -29.07 12.56
CA TRP A 467 5.98 -27.71 12.32
C TRP A 467 6.29 -26.79 13.48
N HIS A 468 6.01 -27.26 14.72
CA HIS A 468 6.01 -26.41 15.90
C HIS A 468 6.74 -27.06 17.08
N TRP A 469 7.39 -26.22 17.88
CA TRP A 469 7.89 -26.54 19.22
C TRP A 469 7.77 -25.34 20.14
N SER A 470 7.35 -25.53 21.41
CA SER A 470 7.36 -24.51 22.45
C SER A 470 7.90 -25.03 23.79
N PRO A 471 8.43 -24.16 24.67
CA PRO A 471 8.81 -24.58 26.01
C PRO A 471 7.61 -25.02 26.87
N ASN A 472 6.39 -24.51 26.57
CA ASN A 472 5.19 -24.80 27.36
C ASN A 472 4.58 -26.16 26.99
N HIS A 473 4.57 -26.48 25.70
CA HIS A 473 3.86 -27.64 25.16
C HIS A 473 4.78 -28.65 24.46
N GLN A 474 6.08 -28.37 24.37
CA GLN A 474 7.05 -29.20 23.65
C GLN A 474 6.58 -29.47 22.20
N PHE A 475 6.60 -30.70 21.75
CA PHE A 475 6.08 -31.14 20.44
C PHE A 475 4.62 -31.61 20.51
N ALA A 476 3.80 -31.10 21.44
CA ALA A 476 2.43 -31.60 21.65
C ALA A 476 1.48 -31.41 20.45
N MET A 477 1.76 -30.49 19.53
CA MET A 477 1.05 -30.40 18.27
C MET A 477 1.26 -31.64 17.39
N ASN A 478 2.45 -32.26 17.50
CA ASN A 478 2.85 -33.48 16.82
C ASN A 478 2.52 -33.47 15.32
N PHE A 479 2.81 -32.36 14.65
CA PHE A 479 2.47 -32.13 13.24
C PHE A 479 3.74 -32.18 12.38
N PRO A 480 4.06 -33.34 11.76
CA PRO A 480 5.21 -33.44 10.88
C PRO A 480 4.96 -32.75 9.54
N VAL A 481 5.91 -31.98 9.07
CA VAL A 481 5.90 -31.36 7.74
C VAL A 481 6.22 -32.42 6.70
N ARG A 482 5.24 -32.91 5.96
CA ARG A 482 5.38 -34.05 5.05
C ARG A 482 4.44 -33.96 3.85
N GLY A 483 4.92 -34.47 2.74
CA GLY A 483 4.16 -34.58 1.52
C GLY A 483 4.09 -33.26 0.74
N TRP A 484 3.40 -33.29 -0.42
CA TRP A 484 3.26 -32.10 -1.22
C TRP A 484 2.30 -31.10 -0.56
N ASN A 485 2.89 -30.03 -0.06
CA ASN A 485 2.23 -28.85 0.50
C ASN A 485 3.17 -27.64 0.39
N GLU A 486 2.93 -26.56 1.09
CA GLU A 486 3.74 -25.33 1.10
C GLU A 486 5.14 -25.49 1.74
N GLY A 487 5.36 -26.52 2.56
CA GLY A 487 6.51 -26.66 3.45
C GLY A 487 7.81 -27.16 2.80
N MET A 488 7.95 -27.22 1.47
CA MET A 488 9.18 -27.67 0.81
C MET A 488 10.39 -26.79 1.20
N MET A 489 10.18 -25.49 1.37
CA MET A 489 11.20 -24.53 1.79
C MET A 489 11.82 -24.91 3.13
N VAL A 490 11.06 -25.49 4.05
CA VAL A 490 11.56 -25.97 5.35
C VAL A 490 12.72 -26.94 5.19
N TYR A 491 12.57 -27.95 4.31
CA TYR A 491 13.62 -28.96 4.08
C TYR A 491 14.79 -28.39 3.31
N LEU A 492 14.55 -27.54 2.33
CA LEU A 492 15.62 -26.88 1.58
C LEU A 492 16.51 -26.06 2.52
N LEU A 493 15.91 -25.21 3.37
CA LEU A 493 16.66 -24.38 4.30
C LEU A 493 17.31 -25.20 5.42
N ALA A 494 16.63 -26.19 5.97
CA ALA A 494 17.19 -27.06 7.00
C ALA A 494 18.43 -27.82 6.51
N ILE A 495 18.45 -28.25 5.24
CA ILE A 495 19.61 -28.94 4.63
C ILE A 495 20.69 -27.92 4.23
N ALA A 496 20.33 -26.71 3.89
CA ALA A 496 21.24 -25.63 3.53
C ALA A 496 21.95 -25.01 4.74
N SER A 497 21.38 -25.12 5.94
CA SER A 497 21.91 -24.47 7.15
C SER A 497 23.37 -24.80 7.38
N PRO A 498 24.27 -23.80 7.55
CA PRO A 498 25.70 -24.03 7.72
C PRO A 498 26.07 -24.48 9.15
N THR A 499 25.21 -24.26 10.14
CA THR A 499 25.49 -24.48 11.56
C THR A 499 24.75 -25.67 12.15
N HIS A 500 23.41 -25.66 12.06
CA HIS A 500 22.54 -26.65 12.70
C HIS A 500 21.67 -27.40 11.67
N GLY A 501 22.26 -27.73 10.54
CA GLY A 501 21.58 -28.39 9.43
C GLY A 501 21.17 -29.83 9.73
N VAL A 502 20.34 -30.38 8.86
CA VAL A 502 19.84 -31.73 8.91
C VAL A 502 20.42 -32.59 7.79
N PRO A 503 20.47 -33.92 7.94
CA PRO A 503 20.91 -34.79 6.86
C PRO A 503 20.06 -34.69 5.62
N ALA A 504 20.67 -34.62 4.43
CA ALA A 504 19.95 -34.44 3.15
C ALA A 504 18.93 -35.58 2.88
N GLY A 505 19.16 -36.78 3.39
CA GLY A 505 18.19 -37.88 3.26
C GLY A 505 16.86 -37.67 3.94
N LEU A 506 16.68 -36.57 4.73
CA LEU A 506 15.38 -36.19 5.25
C LEU A 506 14.45 -35.68 4.13
N TYR A 507 14.97 -35.16 3.03
CA TYR A 507 14.18 -34.81 1.87
C TYR A 507 13.37 -36.02 1.35
N GLU A 508 14.03 -37.16 1.14
CA GLU A 508 13.34 -38.35 0.65
C GLU A 508 12.54 -39.07 1.74
N LYS A 509 13.11 -39.21 2.96
CA LYS A 509 12.48 -39.98 4.03
C LYS A 509 11.40 -39.24 4.77
N GLY A 510 11.57 -37.93 4.92
CA GLY A 510 10.65 -37.01 5.60
C GLY A 510 9.65 -36.36 4.65
N TRP A 511 10.14 -35.45 3.86
CA TRP A 511 9.27 -34.67 2.95
C TRP A 511 8.54 -35.55 1.93
N ALA A 512 9.27 -36.26 1.07
CA ALA A 512 8.71 -37.11 0.03
C ALA A 512 8.37 -38.53 0.49
N GLY A 513 8.67 -38.86 1.72
CA GLY A 513 8.51 -40.23 2.28
C GLY A 513 7.07 -40.68 2.57
N ASN A 514 6.08 -39.97 2.05
CA ASN A 514 4.68 -40.28 2.14
C ASN A 514 4.22 -41.04 0.89
N SER A 515 3.43 -42.12 1.05
CA SER A 515 2.86 -42.87 -0.07
C SER A 515 2.03 -42.05 -1.02
N ASN A 516 1.51 -40.90 -0.55
CA ASN A 516 0.69 -39.96 -1.34
C ASN A 516 1.50 -38.84 -2.00
N TYR A 517 2.85 -38.85 -1.92
CA TYR A 517 3.65 -37.79 -2.56
C TYR A 517 3.61 -37.88 -4.07
N VAL A 518 3.80 -39.07 -4.65
CA VAL A 518 3.74 -39.32 -6.09
C VAL A 518 2.30 -39.53 -6.50
N ASN A 519 1.81 -38.76 -7.50
CA ASN A 519 0.46 -38.84 -8.01
C ASN A 519 0.43 -39.58 -9.38
N LYS A 520 1.02 -38.98 -10.43
CA LYS A 520 1.06 -39.50 -11.81
C LYS A 520 -0.29 -39.73 -12.50
N ASN A 521 -1.39 -39.24 -11.92
CA ASN A 521 -2.70 -39.30 -12.56
C ASN A 521 -2.90 -38.11 -13.53
N GLN A 522 -3.80 -38.28 -14.47
CA GLN A 522 -4.26 -37.21 -15.35
C GLN A 522 -5.61 -36.67 -14.87
N TYR A 523 -5.70 -35.33 -14.78
CA TYR A 523 -6.94 -34.63 -14.51
C TYR A 523 -7.16 -33.61 -15.63
N TYR A 524 -8.33 -33.63 -16.26
CA TYR A 524 -8.62 -32.76 -17.42
C TYR A 524 -7.54 -32.84 -18.53
N SER A 525 -7.04 -34.08 -18.76
CA SER A 525 -5.95 -34.35 -19.70
C SER A 525 -4.59 -33.75 -19.34
N VAL A 526 -4.42 -33.24 -18.12
CA VAL A 526 -3.16 -32.71 -17.58
C VAL A 526 -2.60 -33.69 -16.58
N LEU A 527 -1.33 -34.10 -16.77
CA LEU A 527 -0.60 -34.99 -15.84
C LEU A 527 -0.25 -34.23 -14.57
N LEU A 528 -0.55 -34.78 -13.40
CA LEU A 528 -0.11 -34.28 -12.11
C LEU A 528 0.99 -35.22 -11.55
N PRO A 529 2.26 -34.80 -11.58
CA PRO A 529 3.37 -35.65 -11.13
C PRO A 529 3.31 -36.01 -9.63
N VAL A 530 3.09 -35.01 -8.77
CA VAL A 530 3.08 -35.18 -7.31
C VAL A 530 1.87 -34.46 -6.69
N GLY A 531 1.54 -34.81 -5.44
CA GLY A 531 0.52 -34.15 -4.64
C GLY A 531 -0.81 -34.90 -4.56
N PRO A 532 -1.78 -34.34 -3.83
CA PRO A 532 -3.10 -34.93 -3.66
C PRO A 532 -3.90 -34.96 -4.98
N PRO A 533 -5.01 -35.71 -5.04
CA PRO A 533 -5.91 -35.67 -6.19
C PRO A 533 -6.30 -34.22 -6.55
N LEU A 534 -6.25 -33.89 -7.86
CA LEU A 534 -6.50 -32.55 -8.40
C LEU A 534 -5.52 -31.45 -7.96
N GLY A 535 -4.52 -31.76 -7.11
CA GLY A 535 -3.44 -30.86 -6.71
C GLY A 535 -3.59 -30.21 -5.34
N GLY A 536 -4.78 -30.08 -4.83
CA GLY A 536 -5.04 -29.31 -3.62
C GLY A 536 -5.17 -27.80 -3.85
N PRO A 537 -5.07 -26.95 -2.81
CA PRO A 537 -5.09 -25.51 -2.94
C PRO A 537 -3.83 -24.98 -3.61
N LEU A 538 -3.96 -23.90 -4.39
CA LEU A 538 -2.84 -23.41 -5.25
C LEU A 538 -1.68 -22.80 -4.49
N PHE A 539 -1.83 -22.39 -3.23
CA PHE A 539 -0.69 -21.87 -2.46
C PHE A 539 0.45 -22.91 -2.31
N PHE A 540 0.17 -24.21 -2.44
CA PHE A 540 1.19 -25.24 -2.51
C PHE A 540 2.20 -25.05 -3.66
N ALA A 541 1.74 -24.44 -4.76
CA ALA A 541 2.57 -24.12 -5.91
C ALA A 541 3.27 -22.75 -5.83
N HIS A 542 2.96 -21.94 -4.81
CA HIS A 542 3.41 -20.56 -4.73
C HIS A 542 4.45 -20.32 -3.61
N TYR A 543 4.11 -20.64 -2.36
CA TYR A 543 4.84 -20.11 -1.19
C TYR A 543 6.32 -20.49 -1.16
N SER A 544 6.67 -21.77 -1.32
CA SER A 544 8.08 -22.19 -1.41
C SER A 544 8.79 -21.80 -2.72
N PHE A 545 8.05 -21.30 -3.70
CA PHE A 545 8.57 -21.02 -5.04
C PHE A 545 8.63 -19.52 -5.38
N MET A 546 8.46 -18.66 -4.41
CA MET A 546 8.69 -17.22 -4.62
C MET A 546 10.18 -16.88 -4.70
N GLY A 547 11.03 -17.56 -3.91
CA GLY A 547 12.48 -17.47 -3.98
C GLY A 547 13.12 -18.64 -4.74
N PHE A 548 12.66 -19.86 -4.51
CA PHE A 548 13.19 -21.05 -5.20
C PHE A 548 12.71 -21.10 -6.66
N ASP A 549 13.66 -20.95 -7.61
CA ASP A 549 13.40 -21.07 -9.05
C ASP A 549 13.28 -22.55 -9.47
N PRO A 550 12.07 -23.03 -9.78
CA PRO A 550 11.87 -24.43 -10.15
C PRO A 550 12.23 -24.76 -11.62
N ARG A 551 12.54 -23.76 -12.45
CA ARG A 551 12.74 -23.91 -13.90
C ARG A 551 13.96 -24.75 -14.25
N PRO A 552 15.17 -24.45 -13.67
CA PRO A 552 16.41 -25.07 -14.12
C PRO A 552 16.70 -26.41 -13.46
N VAL A 553 15.86 -26.89 -12.56
CA VAL A 553 16.16 -28.02 -11.70
C VAL A 553 15.11 -29.12 -11.76
N ILE A 554 15.56 -30.36 -11.65
CA ILE A 554 14.73 -31.57 -11.61
C ILE A 554 15.31 -32.52 -10.54
N ASP A 555 14.43 -33.20 -9.81
CA ASP A 555 14.80 -34.33 -8.94
C ASP A 555 14.27 -35.66 -9.50
N GLN A 556 14.32 -36.71 -8.71
CA GLN A 556 13.81 -38.03 -9.10
C GLN A 556 12.29 -38.07 -9.31
N TYR A 557 11.54 -37.09 -8.81
CA TYR A 557 10.08 -37.09 -8.87
C TYR A 557 9.56 -36.29 -10.05
N THR A 558 10.07 -35.06 -10.22
CA THR A 558 9.59 -34.15 -11.28
C THR A 558 10.48 -32.91 -11.43
N ASN A 559 10.27 -32.17 -12.52
CA ASN A 559 10.59 -30.74 -12.61
C ASN A 559 9.43 -29.94 -11.95
N TYR A 560 9.72 -29.17 -10.92
CA TYR A 560 8.69 -28.49 -10.12
C TYR A 560 8.02 -27.31 -10.86
N PHE A 561 8.66 -26.75 -11.87
CA PHE A 561 7.97 -25.79 -12.75
C PHE A 561 6.86 -26.49 -13.55
N THR A 562 7.11 -27.69 -14.05
CA THR A 562 6.09 -28.50 -14.73
C THR A 562 4.98 -28.91 -13.76
N GLN A 563 5.33 -29.32 -12.55
CA GLN A 563 4.36 -29.63 -11.49
C GLN A 563 3.44 -28.45 -11.22
N ASN A 564 4.00 -27.28 -10.92
CA ASN A 564 3.25 -26.10 -10.53
C ASN A 564 2.36 -25.58 -11.68
N ARG A 565 2.90 -25.59 -12.90
CA ARG A 565 2.13 -25.28 -14.10
C ARG A 565 0.94 -26.22 -14.29
N ASN A 566 1.18 -27.51 -14.16
CA ASN A 566 0.13 -28.51 -14.34
C ASN A 566 -0.92 -28.43 -13.24
N HIS A 567 -0.52 -28.23 -11.98
CA HIS A 567 -1.42 -27.97 -10.86
C HIS A 567 -2.31 -26.74 -11.13
N THR A 568 -1.71 -25.64 -11.59
CA THR A 568 -2.46 -24.41 -11.96
C THR A 568 -3.48 -24.68 -13.08
N LEU A 569 -3.05 -25.40 -14.14
CA LEU A 569 -3.94 -25.73 -15.26
C LEU A 569 -5.10 -26.67 -14.84
N ILE A 570 -4.85 -27.59 -13.91
CA ILE A 570 -5.89 -28.47 -13.36
C ILE A 570 -6.91 -27.65 -12.54
N ASN A 571 -6.44 -26.75 -11.67
CA ASN A 571 -7.30 -25.87 -10.88
C ASN A 571 -8.19 -25.00 -11.79
N ARG A 572 -7.61 -24.39 -12.81
CA ARG A 572 -8.34 -23.62 -13.82
C ARG A 572 -9.35 -24.49 -14.59
N ALA A 573 -8.93 -25.68 -15.06
CA ALA A 573 -9.79 -26.60 -15.82
C ALA A 573 -10.98 -27.10 -14.97
N TYR A 574 -10.78 -27.29 -13.66
CA TYR A 574 -11.86 -27.61 -12.73
C TYR A 574 -12.89 -26.46 -12.69
N CYS A 575 -12.45 -25.21 -12.56
CA CYS A 575 -13.36 -24.06 -12.57
C CYS A 575 -14.08 -23.94 -13.92
N MET A 576 -13.40 -24.19 -15.05
CA MET A 576 -14.04 -24.22 -16.37
C MET A 576 -15.09 -25.32 -16.51
N ALA A 577 -14.78 -26.53 -16.01
CA ALA A 577 -15.72 -27.66 -16.01
C ALA A 577 -16.90 -27.41 -15.07
N ASN A 578 -16.67 -26.64 -14.01
CA ASN A 578 -17.66 -26.20 -13.02
C ASN A 578 -18.63 -27.31 -12.59
N PRO A 579 -18.13 -28.42 -12.00
CA PRO A 579 -18.95 -29.61 -11.74
C PRO A 579 -20.08 -29.37 -10.75
N LYS A 580 -20.03 -28.28 -9.97
CA LYS A 580 -21.04 -27.90 -8.99
C LYS A 580 -21.99 -26.80 -9.48
N GLY A 581 -21.73 -26.21 -10.67
CA GLY A 581 -22.57 -25.18 -11.27
C GLY A 581 -22.54 -23.81 -10.58
N PHE A 582 -21.41 -23.44 -9.96
CA PHE A 582 -21.28 -22.14 -9.31
C PHE A 582 -21.29 -21.00 -10.32
N LYS A 583 -22.03 -19.94 -10.00
CA LYS A 583 -21.98 -18.69 -10.75
C LYS A 583 -20.56 -18.08 -10.66
N GLY A 584 -20.04 -17.61 -11.77
CA GLY A 584 -18.73 -16.96 -11.85
C GLY A 584 -17.63 -17.87 -12.41
N TYR A 585 -17.61 -19.16 -12.12
CA TYR A 585 -16.59 -20.08 -12.63
C TYR A 585 -16.55 -20.14 -14.15
N ASN A 586 -15.42 -19.78 -14.74
CA ASN A 586 -15.18 -19.85 -16.20
C ASN A 586 -13.66 -19.76 -16.50
N GLU A 587 -13.31 -19.69 -17.77
CA GLU A 587 -11.93 -19.65 -18.25
C GLU A 587 -11.10 -18.43 -17.75
N ASN A 588 -11.75 -17.33 -17.36
CA ASN A 588 -11.14 -16.09 -16.87
C ASN A 588 -11.47 -15.81 -15.38
N CYS A 589 -12.31 -16.64 -14.75
CA CYS A 589 -12.71 -16.50 -13.36
C CYS A 589 -12.48 -17.83 -12.64
N TRP A 590 -11.28 -17.96 -12.07
CA TRP A 590 -10.76 -19.17 -11.46
C TRP A 590 -9.71 -18.84 -10.39
N GLY A 591 -9.40 -19.81 -9.55
CA GLY A 591 -8.35 -19.70 -8.56
C GLY A 591 -8.83 -20.14 -7.18
N LEU A 592 -8.60 -21.43 -6.86
CA LEU A 592 -8.96 -22.03 -5.58
C LEU A 592 -7.71 -22.18 -4.73
N THR A 593 -7.67 -21.49 -3.61
CA THR A 593 -6.61 -21.52 -2.61
C THR A 593 -7.16 -21.17 -1.24
N ALA A 594 -6.34 -21.27 -0.20
CA ALA A 594 -6.72 -20.77 1.12
C ALA A 594 -7.00 -19.27 1.05
N SER A 595 -8.12 -18.85 1.64
CA SER A 595 -8.56 -17.45 1.66
C SER A 595 -9.72 -17.25 2.63
N ASP A 596 -10.13 -16.00 2.84
CA ASP A 596 -11.35 -15.70 3.58
C ASP A 596 -12.58 -16.33 2.91
N ASP A 597 -13.56 -16.72 3.73
CA ASP A 597 -14.75 -17.47 3.33
C ASP A 597 -16.01 -16.83 3.90
N PRO A 598 -17.09 -16.71 3.10
CA PRO A 598 -18.33 -16.06 3.53
C PRO A 598 -19.07 -16.78 4.66
N VAL A 599 -18.76 -18.06 4.92
CA VAL A 599 -19.48 -18.91 5.90
C VAL A 599 -18.59 -19.35 7.05
N GLN A 600 -17.34 -19.74 6.75
CA GLN A 600 -16.43 -20.33 7.74
C GLN A 600 -15.34 -19.37 8.24
N GLY A 601 -15.34 -18.13 7.74
CA GLY A 601 -14.34 -17.12 8.06
C GLY A 601 -13.05 -17.28 7.26
N TYR A 602 -12.43 -18.47 7.25
CA TYR A 602 -11.25 -18.82 6.46
C TYR A 602 -11.30 -20.30 6.07
N LEU A 603 -10.99 -20.62 4.81
CA LEU A 603 -11.04 -21.99 4.30
C LEU A 603 -9.96 -22.21 3.24
N ALA A 604 -9.34 -23.39 3.27
CA ALA A 604 -8.46 -23.84 2.20
C ALA A 604 -9.28 -24.36 1.02
N HIS A 605 -9.68 -23.46 0.12
CA HIS A 605 -10.44 -23.82 -1.08
C HIS A 605 -9.56 -24.61 -2.05
N GLU A 606 -10.12 -25.69 -2.59
CA GLU A 606 -9.43 -26.57 -3.53
C GLU A 606 -10.42 -27.26 -4.48
N PRO A 607 -9.98 -27.73 -5.64
CA PRO A 607 -10.79 -28.56 -6.52
C PRO A 607 -11.18 -29.88 -5.85
N ASN A 608 -12.40 -30.01 -5.36
CA ASN A 608 -12.91 -31.27 -4.83
C ASN A 608 -14.46 -31.31 -4.79
N ALA A 609 -15.02 -32.50 -4.48
CA ALA A 609 -16.46 -32.66 -4.31
C ALA A 609 -16.95 -32.23 -2.91
N GLY A 610 -16.06 -31.98 -1.97
CA GLY A 610 -16.33 -31.63 -0.58
C GLY A 610 -16.65 -30.15 -0.35
N PRO A 611 -16.75 -29.73 0.91
CA PRO A 611 -17.09 -28.36 1.28
C PRO A 611 -16.00 -27.33 0.99
N GLN A 612 -14.78 -27.76 0.69
CA GLN A 612 -13.64 -26.88 0.36
C GLN A 612 -13.84 -26.15 -0.98
N ASP A 613 -14.72 -26.66 -1.84
CA ASP A 613 -15.20 -25.92 -3.01
C ASP A 613 -16.63 -25.47 -2.76
N ASN A 614 -16.85 -24.19 -2.48
CA ASN A 614 -18.15 -23.57 -2.25
C ASN A 614 -18.43 -22.38 -3.19
N GLY A 615 -17.62 -22.21 -4.25
CA GLY A 615 -17.76 -21.13 -5.23
C GLY A 615 -16.95 -19.87 -4.92
N THR A 616 -16.12 -19.90 -3.86
CA THR A 616 -15.23 -18.79 -3.50
C THR A 616 -13.95 -18.84 -4.34
N ILE A 617 -13.54 -17.68 -4.85
CA ILE A 617 -12.35 -17.48 -5.67
C ILE A 617 -11.44 -16.47 -4.97
N ALA A 618 -10.13 -16.74 -4.96
CA ALA A 618 -9.13 -15.84 -4.43
C ALA A 618 -8.23 -15.29 -5.56
N PRO A 619 -8.12 -13.98 -5.75
CA PRO A 619 -7.26 -13.39 -6.78
C PRO A 619 -5.80 -13.88 -6.69
N THR A 620 -5.27 -14.08 -5.49
CA THR A 620 -3.91 -14.56 -5.25
C THR A 620 -3.62 -15.89 -5.94
N ALA A 621 -4.60 -16.78 -6.05
CA ALA A 621 -4.45 -18.09 -6.70
C ALA A 621 -4.09 -17.95 -8.19
N ALA A 622 -4.82 -17.12 -8.92
CA ALA A 622 -4.58 -16.88 -10.34
C ALA A 622 -3.34 -15.99 -10.56
N LEU A 623 -3.15 -14.94 -9.72
CA LEU A 623 -2.07 -13.97 -9.90
C LEU A 623 -0.73 -14.50 -9.37
N GLY A 624 -0.72 -15.30 -8.31
CA GLY A 624 0.47 -16.05 -7.86
C GLY A 624 0.95 -17.09 -8.86
N SER A 625 0.10 -17.48 -9.79
CA SER A 625 0.43 -18.44 -10.86
C SER A 625 1.03 -17.80 -12.13
N PHE A 626 1.27 -16.49 -12.14
CA PHE A 626 1.77 -15.77 -13.33
C PHE A 626 2.97 -16.43 -14.03
N PRO A 627 4.02 -16.90 -13.34
CA PRO A 627 5.15 -17.55 -14.04
C PRO A 627 4.79 -18.86 -14.72
N TYR A 628 3.74 -19.53 -14.26
CA TYR A 628 3.32 -20.84 -14.74
C TYR A 628 2.30 -20.74 -15.90
N THR A 629 1.42 -19.75 -15.83
CA THR A 629 0.31 -19.56 -16.75
C THR A 629 0.11 -18.06 -17.08
N PRO A 630 1.10 -17.40 -17.71
CA PRO A 630 1.07 -15.94 -17.88
C PRO A 630 -0.13 -15.44 -18.67
N THR A 631 -0.56 -16.16 -19.71
CA THR A 631 -1.71 -15.79 -20.54
C THR A 631 -3.01 -15.90 -19.76
N GLU A 632 -3.22 -17.02 -19.08
CA GLU A 632 -4.42 -17.31 -18.30
C GLU A 632 -4.52 -16.42 -17.05
N SER A 633 -3.39 -16.20 -16.38
CA SER A 633 -3.29 -15.31 -15.20
C SER A 633 -3.56 -13.84 -15.58
N LEU A 634 -3.06 -13.38 -16.73
CA LEU A 634 -3.35 -12.03 -17.23
C LEU A 634 -4.83 -11.86 -17.62
N ALA A 635 -5.42 -12.88 -18.23
CA ALA A 635 -6.84 -12.87 -18.54
C ALA A 635 -7.70 -12.81 -17.28
N ALA A 636 -7.34 -13.58 -16.25
CA ALA A 636 -7.99 -13.54 -14.93
C ALA A 636 -7.82 -12.16 -14.25
N LEU A 637 -6.61 -11.58 -14.25
CA LEU A 637 -6.37 -10.23 -13.73
C LEU A 637 -7.30 -9.20 -14.37
N LYS A 638 -7.36 -9.19 -15.70
CA LYS A 638 -8.21 -8.26 -16.45
C LYS A 638 -9.70 -8.46 -16.10
N HIS A 639 -10.12 -9.71 -15.98
CA HIS A 639 -11.49 -10.05 -15.64
C HIS A 639 -11.83 -9.61 -14.22
N PHE A 640 -11.02 -9.96 -13.23
CA PHE A 640 -11.23 -9.56 -11.83
C PHE A 640 -11.28 -8.03 -11.68
N TYR A 641 -10.33 -7.32 -12.29
CA TYR A 641 -10.25 -5.88 -12.16
C TYR A 641 -11.36 -5.13 -12.92
N ARG A 642 -11.72 -5.61 -14.13
CA ARG A 642 -12.67 -4.90 -14.99
C ARG A 642 -14.12 -5.20 -14.70
N GLU A 643 -14.43 -6.44 -14.30
CA GLU A 643 -15.81 -6.88 -14.07
C GLU A 643 -16.18 -6.82 -12.58
N TYR A 644 -15.26 -7.17 -11.68
CA TYR A 644 -15.52 -7.21 -10.24
C TYR A 644 -14.81 -6.09 -9.46
N GLY A 645 -13.97 -5.29 -10.10
CA GLY A 645 -13.10 -4.32 -9.42
C GLY A 645 -13.83 -3.33 -8.54
N ALA A 646 -15.04 -2.93 -8.88
CA ALA A 646 -15.83 -2.00 -8.04
C ALA A 646 -16.02 -2.50 -6.60
N ASN A 647 -16.04 -3.83 -6.38
CA ASN A 647 -16.20 -4.46 -5.07
C ASN A 647 -14.95 -5.25 -4.63
N LEU A 648 -14.09 -5.65 -5.58
CA LEU A 648 -12.95 -6.54 -5.35
C LEU A 648 -11.60 -5.80 -5.28
N TRP A 649 -11.54 -4.53 -5.66
CA TRP A 649 -10.31 -3.74 -5.71
C TRP A 649 -10.39 -2.56 -4.75
N GLY A 650 -9.46 -2.49 -3.83
CA GLY A 650 -9.40 -1.44 -2.81
C GLY A 650 -8.09 -0.65 -2.79
N PRO A 651 -7.83 0.11 -1.72
CA PRO A 651 -6.66 0.98 -1.60
C PRO A 651 -5.29 0.28 -1.69
N MET A 652 -5.24 -1.03 -1.42
CA MET A 652 -4.02 -1.84 -1.44
C MET A 652 -4.07 -2.97 -2.50
N GLY A 653 -4.90 -2.81 -3.54
CA GLY A 653 -5.05 -3.79 -4.61
C GLY A 653 -6.26 -4.70 -4.43
N PHE A 654 -6.17 -5.94 -4.88
CA PHE A 654 -7.25 -6.90 -4.73
C PHE A 654 -7.48 -7.27 -3.27
N TYR A 655 -8.75 -7.27 -2.86
CA TYR A 655 -9.19 -7.93 -1.63
C TYR A 655 -8.97 -9.44 -1.72
N ASP A 656 -9.00 -10.09 -0.57
CA ASP A 656 -8.56 -11.46 -0.39
C ASP A 656 -9.35 -12.48 -1.22
N ALA A 657 -10.69 -12.41 -1.19
CA ALA A 657 -11.56 -13.37 -1.87
C ALA A 657 -12.91 -12.77 -2.28
N PHE A 658 -13.62 -13.47 -3.16
CA PHE A 658 -14.99 -13.15 -3.52
C PHE A 658 -15.77 -14.40 -3.92
N ASN A 659 -17.10 -14.35 -3.75
CA ASN A 659 -17.99 -15.42 -4.13
C ASN A 659 -19.17 -14.88 -4.96
N PRO A 660 -19.11 -14.98 -6.30
CA PRO A 660 -20.18 -14.47 -7.18
C PRO A 660 -21.54 -15.16 -7.00
N GLN A 661 -21.56 -16.40 -6.46
CA GLN A 661 -22.79 -17.12 -6.17
C GLN A 661 -23.58 -16.47 -5.04
N LEU A 662 -22.86 -15.91 -4.06
CA LEU A 662 -23.43 -15.29 -2.87
C LEU A 662 -23.44 -13.76 -2.94
N ASP A 663 -22.91 -13.16 -4.03
CA ASP A 663 -22.64 -11.72 -4.17
C ASP A 663 -21.82 -11.17 -2.99
N TRP A 664 -20.84 -11.96 -2.55
CA TRP A 664 -19.98 -11.65 -1.41
C TRP A 664 -18.57 -11.29 -1.87
N TYR A 665 -18.00 -10.29 -1.22
CA TYR A 665 -16.64 -9.82 -1.41
C TYR A 665 -15.99 -9.60 -0.05
N ALA A 666 -14.79 -10.11 0.15
CA ALA A 666 -13.99 -9.78 1.33
C ALA A 666 -13.63 -8.29 1.32
N ASP A 667 -13.47 -7.72 2.51
CA ASP A 667 -12.92 -6.38 2.74
C ASP A 667 -11.53 -6.42 3.39
N SER A 668 -10.95 -7.61 3.39
CA SER A 668 -9.65 -7.93 4.00
C SER A 668 -8.52 -8.00 2.99
N TYR A 669 -7.31 -7.77 3.51
CA TYR A 669 -6.03 -8.07 2.87
C TYR A 669 -5.24 -8.91 3.85
N LEU A 670 -4.68 -10.04 3.41
CA LEU A 670 -3.83 -10.92 4.19
C LEU A 670 -2.40 -10.88 3.64
N ALA A 671 -1.41 -10.76 4.52
CA ALA A 671 0.00 -10.73 4.12
C ALA A 671 0.40 -11.93 3.27
N ILE A 672 -0.07 -13.11 3.68
CA ILE A 672 0.25 -14.38 3.06
C ILE A 672 -0.30 -14.50 1.63
N ASP A 673 -1.40 -13.80 1.33
CA ASP A 673 -2.07 -13.81 0.03
C ASP A 673 -1.65 -12.64 -0.87
N GLN A 674 -1.32 -11.48 -0.29
CA GLN A 674 -0.78 -10.35 -1.05
C GLN A 674 0.66 -10.62 -1.56
N GLY A 675 1.44 -11.42 -0.82
CA GLY A 675 2.82 -11.77 -1.19
C GLY A 675 2.96 -12.45 -2.54
N PRO A 676 2.25 -13.55 -2.82
CA PRO A 676 2.31 -14.22 -4.11
C PRO A 676 1.92 -13.31 -5.28
N ILE A 677 0.98 -12.39 -5.12
CA ILE A 677 0.57 -11.46 -6.19
C ILE A 677 1.77 -10.63 -6.66
N ILE A 678 2.38 -9.85 -5.78
CA ILE A 678 3.46 -8.93 -6.17
C ILE A 678 4.74 -9.67 -6.57
N ASN A 679 5.09 -10.74 -5.84
CA ASN A 679 6.35 -11.46 -6.00
C ASN A 679 6.37 -12.33 -7.26
N MET A 680 5.29 -13.06 -7.54
CA MET A 680 5.24 -13.94 -8.71
C MET A 680 5.02 -13.17 -10.01
N ILE A 681 4.31 -12.05 -9.99
CA ILE A 681 4.29 -11.12 -11.13
C ILE A 681 5.73 -10.67 -11.45
N GLU A 682 6.54 -10.32 -10.43
CA GLU A 682 7.93 -9.92 -10.66
C GLU A 682 8.79 -11.06 -11.19
N ASN A 683 8.62 -12.27 -10.67
CA ASN A 683 9.33 -13.44 -11.17
C ASN A 683 9.01 -13.73 -12.65
N GLN A 684 7.75 -13.54 -13.06
CA GLN A 684 7.39 -13.63 -14.48
C GLN A 684 8.04 -12.52 -15.31
N ARG A 685 8.07 -11.27 -14.80
CA ARG A 685 8.55 -10.10 -15.55
C ARG A 685 10.08 -10.04 -15.65
N SER A 686 10.82 -10.44 -14.63
CA SER A 686 12.27 -10.28 -14.59
C SER A 686 13.05 -11.43 -13.98
N GLY A 687 12.40 -12.33 -13.23
CA GLY A 687 13.06 -13.40 -12.48
C GLY A 687 13.89 -12.89 -11.29
N LEU A 688 13.66 -11.66 -10.84
CA LEU A 688 14.48 -10.97 -9.83
C LEU A 688 14.69 -11.79 -8.57
N LEU A 689 13.58 -12.25 -7.98
CA LEU A 689 13.61 -12.93 -6.68
C LEU A 689 14.24 -14.32 -6.82
N TRP A 690 13.91 -15.03 -7.88
CA TRP A 690 14.50 -16.31 -8.24
C TRP A 690 16.01 -16.21 -8.42
N GLN A 691 16.49 -15.22 -9.19
CA GLN A 691 17.91 -15.01 -9.40
C GLN A 691 18.63 -14.71 -8.09
N ALA A 692 18.07 -13.83 -7.25
CA ALA A 692 18.68 -13.47 -5.98
C ALA A 692 18.72 -14.66 -5.01
N PHE A 693 17.61 -15.35 -4.78
CA PHE A 693 17.57 -16.49 -3.87
C PHE A 693 18.51 -17.62 -4.31
N MET A 694 18.49 -17.97 -5.59
CA MET A 694 19.33 -19.02 -6.17
C MET A 694 20.82 -18.64 -6.29
N SER A 695 21.20 -17.42 -5.95
CA SER A 695 22.62 -17.01 -5.85
C SER A 695 23.27 -17.43 -4.53
N ASN A 696 22.48 -17.80 -3.52
CA ASN A 696 23.00 -18.32 -2.25
C ASN A 696 23.71 -19.67 -2.45
N GLN A 697 24.99 -19.73 -2.15
CA GLN A 697 25.79 -20.94 -2.38
C GLN A 697 25.34 -22.14 -1.54
N GLU A 698 24.92 -21.90 -0.29
CA GLU A 698 24.37 -22.93 0.60
C GLU A 698 23.07 -23.53 0.03
N ILE A 699 22.25 -22.75 -0.66
CA ILE A 699 21.03 -23.23 -1.33
C ILE A 699 21.39 -24.16 -2.49
N LEU A 700 22.32 -23.74 -3.35
CA LEU A 700 22.77 -24.57 -4.47
C LEU A 700 23.38 -25.90 -4.02
N GLN A 701 24.17 -25.85 -2.94
CA GLN A 701 24.76 -27.04 -2.34
C GLN A 701 23.68 -27.98 -1.73
N ALA A 702 22.67 -27.41 -1.08
CA ALA A 702 21.56 -28.15 -0.51
C ALA A 702 20.75 -28.87 -1.60
N LEU A 703 20.39 -28.17 -2.67
CA LEU A 703 19.69 -28.75 -3.82
C LEU A 703 20.49 -29.96 -4.39
N SER A 704 21.80 -29.80 -4.58
CA SER A 704 22.66 -30.89 -5.02
C SER A 704 22.63 -32.08 -4.06
N LYS A 705 22.71 -31.83 -2.75
CA LYS A 705 22.65 -32.87 -1.71
C LYS A 705 21.27 -33.56 -1.65
N MET A 706 20.20 -32.86 -1.99
CA MET A 706 18.82 -33.37 -2.09
C MET A 706 18.59 -34.20 -3.36
N GLY A 707 19.56 -34.28 -4.25
CA GLY A 707 19.45 -35.03 -5.50
C GLY A 707 18.88 -34.22 -6.66
N PHE A 708 18.75 -32.89 -6.52
CA PHE A 708 18.42 -32.08 -7.66
C PHE A 708 19.57 -31.97 -8.64
N SER A 709 19.25 -32.06 -9.90
CA SER A 709 20.17 -31.87 -11.01
C SER A 709 19.63 -30.80 -11.96
N ARG A 710 20.50 -30.30 -12.82
CA ARG A 710 20.06 -29.37 -13.88
C ARG A 710 19.12 -30.07 -14.84
N ASP A 711 17.95 -29.50 -15.06
CA ASP A 711 17.02 -29.99 -16.09
C ASP A 711 17.53 -29.61 -17.48
N VAL A 712 18.25 -30.53 -18.10
CA VAL A 712 18.78 -30.36 -19.45
C VAL A 712 17.72 -30.54 -20.55
N SER A 713 16.53 -31.05 -20.22
CA SER A 713 15.43 -31.19 -21.17
C SER A 713 14.75 -29.84 -21.49
N LYS A 714 14.98 -28.87 -20.62
CA LYS A 714 14.58 -27.47 -20.80
C LYS A 714 15.82 -26.58 -20.85
N VAL A 715 16.70 -26.77 -21.80
CA VAL A 715 17.54 -25.67 -22.28
C VAL A 715 16.54 -24.59 -22.69
N ASN A 716 16.60 -23.42 -22.05
CA ASN A 716 15.70 -22.32 -22.34
C ASN A 716 15.48 -22.22 -23.84
N SER A 717 14.36 -22.68 -24.31
CA SER A 717 13.85 -22.26 -25.60
C SER A 717 13.27 -20.85 -25.37
N LEU A 718 14.15 -19.83 -25.38
CA LEU A 718 13.71 -18.60 -26.03
C LEU A 718 13.17 -19.10 -27.37
N SER A 719 11.89 -18.89 -27.63
CA SER A 719 11.31 -19.37 -28.87
C SER A 719 12.17 -18.80 -30.02
N ALA A 720 12.35 -19.54 -31.10
CA ALA A 720 13.05 -19.02 -32.28
C ALA A 720 12.46 -17.66 -32.74
N VAL A 721 11.24 -17.37 -32.33
CA VAL A 721 10.53 -16.10 -32.53
C VAL A 721 11.08 -14.98 -31.62
N GLU A 722 11.44 -15.24 -30.35
CA GLU A 722 11.99 -14.21 -29.45
C GLU A 722 13.44 -13.85 -29.78
N LEU A 723 14.22 -14.83 -30.27
CA LEU A 723 15.57 -14.61 -30.79
C LEU A 723 15.56 -14.13 -32.24
N GLN A 724 14.39 -14.12 -32.90
CA GLN A 724 14.32 -13.94 -34.37
C GLN A 724 15.33 -14.83 -35.10
N LEU A 725 15.51 -16.08 -34.62
CA LEU A 725 16.52 -17.00 -35.12
C LEU A 725 16.17 -17.48 -36.52
N VAL A 726 17.03 -17.19 -37.44
CA VAL A 726 16.97 -17.70 -38.83
C VAL A 726 18.17 -18.60 -39.04
N ILE A 727 17.90 -19.79 -39.55
CA ILE A 727 18.90 -20.81 -39.92
C ILE A 727 18.85 -21.04 -41.40
N HIS A 728 19.97 -20.81 -42.10
CA HIS A 728 20.04 -20.99 -43.52
C HIS A 728 21.42 -21.44 -44.03
N PRO A 729 21.50 -22.18 -45.14
CA PRO A 729 20.38 -22.85 -45.80
C PRO A 729 19.77 -23.94 -44.94
N ASN A 730 18.50 -24.29 -45.16
CA ASN A 730 17.85 -25.42 -44.52
C ASN A 730 17.13 -26.27 -45.58
N PRO A 731 17.54 -27.53 -45.84
CA PRO A 731 18.60 -28.26 -45.12
C PRO A 731 20.01 -27.67 -45.31
N VAL A 732 20.84 -27.80 -44.29
CA VAL A 732 22.20 -27.28 -44.28
C VAL A 732 23.15 -28.19 -45.09
N GLY A 733 24.02 -27.55 -45.87
CA GLY A 733 25.16 -28.23 -46.48
C GLY A 733 26.42 -28.18 -45.59
N ASN A 734 27.56 -27.81 -46.18
CA ASN A 734 28.82 -27.71 -45.43
C ASN A 734 28.98 -26.41 -44.64
N THR A 735 28.05 -25.47 -44.78
CA THR A 735 28.08 -24.18 -44.12
C THR A 735 26.72 -23.86 -43.52
N LEU A 736 26.72 -23.51 -42.26
CA LEU A 736 25.53 -23.11 -41.48
C LEU A 736 25.63 -21.61 -41.15
N HIS A 737 24.61 -20.87 -41.48
CA HIS A 737 24.44 -19.48 -41.07
C HIS A 737 23.36 -19.39 -39.99
N LEU A 738 23.65 -18.68 -38.90
CA LEU A 738 22.71 -18.36 -37.83
C LEU A 738 22.62 -16.85 -37.69
N ASP A 739 21.44 -16.29 -38.02
CA ASP A 739 21.09 -14.91 -37.75
C ASP A 739 20.13 -14.87 -36.58
N PHE A 740 20.44 -14.09 -35.56
CA PHE A 740 19.58 -13.93 -34.38
C PHE A 740 19.77 -12.58 -33.70
N VAL A 741 18.81 -12.17 -32.90
CA VAL A 741 18.88 -10.95 -32.12
C VAL A 741 19.22 -11.32 -30.66
N GLN A 742 20.39 -10.87 -30.17
CA GLN A 742 20.80 -11.05 -28.79
C GLN A 742 20.11 -10.01 -27.91
N PRO A 743 19.25 -10.41 -26.95
CA PRO A 743 18.44 -9.46 -26.16
C PRO A 743 19.27 -8.69 -25.11
N SER A 744 20.36 -9.27 -24.63
CA SER A 744 21.24 -8.66 -23.62
C SER A 744 22.69 -9.05 -23.87
N SER A 745 23.65 -8.29 -23.30
CA SER A 745 25.09 -8.63 -23.41
C SER A 745 25.44 -9.78 -22.47
N GLU A 746 25.52 -11.01 -23.03
CA GLU A 746 25.72 -12.25 -22.28
C GLU A 746 26.77 -13.14 -22.91
N THR A 747 27.23 -14.14 -22.12
CA THR A 747 28.07 -15.22 -22.64
C THR A 747 27.20 -16.29 -23.27
N VAL A 748 27.33 -16.43 -24.58
CA VAL A 748 26.58 -17.39 -25.41
C VAL A 748 27.49 -18.52 -25.85
N LYS A 749 26.99 -19.74 -25.82
CA LYS A 749 27.58 -20.89 -26.53
C LYS A 749 26.54 -21.45 -27.50
N ILE A 750 27.00 -22.02 -28.62
CA ILE A 750 26.13 -22.62 -29.62
C ILE A 750 26.58 -24.05 -29.84
N ASP A 751 25.70 -24.99 -29.56
CA ASP A 751 25.93 -26.42 -29.75
C ASP A 751 24.93 -26.99 -30.78
N LEU A 752 25.38 -27.90 -31.63
CA LEU A 752 24.53 -28.74 -32.46
C LEU A 752 24.26 -30.04 -31.69
N ALA A 753 22.99 -30.37 -31.53
CA ALA A 753 22.58 -31.61 -30.86
C ALA A 753 21.81 -32.54 -31.81
N ASP A 754 21.84 -33.85 -31.52
CA ASP A 754 21.02 -34.84 -32.22
C ASP A 754 19.56 -34.81 -31.69
N SER A 755 18.69 -35.59 -32.28
CA SER A 755 17.26 -35.67 -31.89
C SER A 755 17.04 -36.21 -30.49
N ALA A 756 18.07 -36.80 -29.84
CA ALA A 756 18.05 -37.22 -28.43
C ALA A 756 18.62 -36.16 -27.48
N GLY A 757 18.99 -34.98 -28.00
CA GLY A 757 19.54 -33.87 -27.19
C GLY A 757 21.03 -33.99 -26.87
N ARG A 758 21.75 -34.98 -27.45
CA ARG A 758 23.20 -35.14 -27.21
C ARG A 758 23.94 -34.15 -28.14
N VAL A 759 24.86 -33.38 -27.54
CA VAL A 759 25.71 -32.45 -28.29
C VAL A 759 26.64 -33.25 -29.19
N VAL A 760 26.49 -33.08 -30.51
CA VAL A 760 27.33 -33.74 -31.55
C VAL A 760 28.45 -32.82 -32.04
N LEU A 761 28.26 -31.51 -31.92
CA LEU A 761 29.27 -30.52 -32.33
C LEU A 761 29.07 -29.21 -31.57
N ARG A 762 30.16 -28.63 -31.06
CA ARG A 762 30.13 -27.27 -30.53
C ARG A 762 30.50 -26.30 -31.65
N LEU A 763 29.58 -25.40 -31.95
CA LEU A 763 29.74 -24.40 -33.00
C LEU A 763 30.39 -23.09 -32.50
N LEU A 764 30.05 -22.70 -31.28
CA LEU A 764 30.62 -21.51 -30.65
C LEU A 764 31.00 -21.85 -29.19
N GLU A 765 32.26 -21.67 -28.84
CA GLU A 765 32.71 -21.72 -27.45
C GLU A 765 32.09 -20.53 -26.65
N PRO A 766 31.95 -20.66 -25.31
CA PRO A 766 31.38 -19.61 -24.50
C PRO A 766 32.02 -18.22 -24.82
N THR A 767 31.29 -17.40 -25.55
CA THR A 767 31.76 -16.11 -26.08
C THR A 767 30.77 -15.04 -25.65
N ARG A 768 31.28 -13.90 -25.12
CA ARG A 768 30.43 -12.78 -24.77
C ARG A 768 29.97 -12.06 -26.04
N LEU A 769 28.68 -12.03 -26.28
CA LEU A 769 28.06 -11.32 -27.41
C LEU A 769 27.40 -10.03 -26.89
N SER A 770 27.44 -8.99 -27.71
CA SER A 770 26.74 -7.73 -27.43
C SER A 770 25.27 -7.84 -27.75
N THR A 771 24.45 -6.98 -27.13
CA THR A 771 23.03 -6.81 -27.46
C THR A 771 22.86 -6.40 -28.92
N GLY A 772 21.84 -6.94 -29.59
CA GLY A 772 21.47 -6.59 -30.98
C GLY A 772 21.68 -7.73 -31.97
N PRO A 773 21.53 -7.46 -33.28
CA PRO A 773 21.66 -8.46 -34.34
C PRO A 773 23.02 -9.14 -34.34
N GLN A 774 23.01 -10.46 -34.43
CA GLN A 774 24.18 -11.31 -34.55
C GLN A 774 24.09 -12.09 -35.85
N ASN A 775 25.18 -12.16 -36.60
CA ASN A 775 25.33 -13.04 -37.77
C ASN A 775 26.54 -13.94 -37.53
N LYS A 776 26.35 -15.24 -37.53
CA LYS A 776 27.38 -16.24 -37.27
C LYS A 776 27.38 -17.27 -38.41
N GLN A 777 28.56 -17.56 -38.92
CA GLN A 777 28.80 -18.57 -39.96
C GLN A 777 29.69 -19.67 -39.42
N PHE A 778 29.31 -20.92 -39.63
CA PHE A 778 30.03 -22.09 -39.16
C PHE A 778 30.27 -23.04 -40.33
N SER A 779 31.49 -23.56 -40.46
CA SER A 779 31.77 -24.69 -41.36
C SER A 779 31.48 -25.99 -40.62
N LEU A 780 30.63 -26.83 -41.21
CA LEU A 780 30.27 -28.11 -40.63
C LEU A 780 31.19 -29.21 -41.18
N PRO A 781 31.81 -30.04 -40.31
CA PRO A 781 32.47 -31.24 -40.81
C PRO A 781 31.47 -32.22 -41.39
N VAL A 782 31.89 -33.06 -42.32
CA VAL A 782 31.07 -34.16 -42.81
C VAL A 782 30.77 -35.10 -41.64
N LEU A 783 29.52 -35.01 -41.09
CA LEU A 783 29.09 -35.91 -40.02
C LEU A 783 28.79 -37.29 -40.64
N PRO A 784 29.25 -38.41 -40.03
CA PRO A 784 28.83 -39.72 -40.47
C PRO A 784 27.32 -39.86 -40.29
N GLY A 785 26.65 -40.36 -41.30
CA GLY A 785 25.19 -40.52 -41.37
C GLY A 785 24.62 -41.48 -40.35
#